data_45475bc2fb477ab1d84a22a7624ca767
#
_entry.id   45475bc2fb477ab1d84a22a7624ca767
#
_cell.length_a   1.000
_cell.length_b   1.000
_cell.length_c   1.000
_cell.angle_alpha   90.00
_cell.angle_beta   90.00
_cell.angle_gamma   90.00
#
_symmetry.space_group_name_H-M   'P 1'
#
loop_
_entity.id
_entity.type
_entity.pdbx_description
1 polymer ?
#
loop_
_entity_poly.entity_id
_entity_poly.type
_entity_poly.pdbx_seq_one_letter_code
_entity_poly.pdbx_strand_id
1 'polypeptide(L)'
;MRKSVSKTLKAVFAVTMALLMVLTGCAPSGTPDEPVNNEIVVNNTGANAVGAYDAEKANYTLAVDAGDEIHDISELLFGIFFEDINFAADGGLYAEMVSNRSFEFTALADGDNLYRWNAVNDADIKVTQIAKDYLNENNKSYLVMNNTTDNKAGIENTGFLDGMAVEKDAVYNLSFYAKAPVNYEGSVEANLAVNGEKVGSATVTGITDKWQKFEVALTSSATANANVSLQILIDKGEVHFDMISLFPEDTYKGRGNGMRNDLGTLLEELQPKFLRFPGGCVIEGYDEMTAYDWKDSIGVGEDGLPLEFNGTYGDVAARSQGISIWTDLATTEDPYPSFFSYGLGFYEYFQLAEDIGAIGVPVLNCGLYCQMRGKGPVAMFEADGTTYTELFAQYIQDMLDLVEFCRGDKNTTWGKVRVALGHPEPFELKYICIGNENENMDYFERYSEFLKAFNKAKAENPELYEGLELIYSSGAADAINGWNHIPAYQYAKDQLDAMGSTDAKDFAGAVDQHYYNEPEWFLKHTDYYDEDNYKRTVEEMTDTIYGGAIKIFLGEYAAKSNTLKAALSEAAYMTGLERNGDIVEMAAYAPLFSSTVARHWAPNLIWFDNDTAMGSIDYYVQKLFSVNQGSAVLNHTLDGAKVEQEDLKGSVGVGTWYTSAAFDNIKVTDNETGEVLAEDKCSTIFSKTKWDFATDGKWKIKSGALTNTTTDMEYSDQGSVAYFGEKDWTNYTYTVEATKLDGSEGFLIPFAVQGLENNIFWNIGGWQNTVSCLQKMTDNAKTGQINGTVKDCVIETGKTYELKVEVNGTQVKCYIDGELYVDYDFGYPAEANCYTVVSNDDNGDIIIKLVNVTENASTVAVKLDNANVQSQAIINQVAGDSLANDNVLGADESTHLTMEEFTLDGFSSEFNYTMPAYSVTSIRLKVAE
;
A
#
# COMPACT_ATOMS: atom_id res chain seq x y z
N MET A 1 24.40 41.30 -3.51
CA MET A 1 23.45 41.97 -2.61
C MET A 1 22.25 41.07 -2.37
N ARG A 2 22.37 40.07 -1.55
CA ARG A 2 21.26 39.28 -0.98
C ARG A 2 21.78 38.47 0.21
N LYS A 3 21.87 39.11 1.36
CA LYS A 3 22.05 38.49 2.68
C LYS A 3 21.75 39.62 3.70
N SER A 4 20.51 39.72 4.12
CA SER A 4 20.10 40.46 5.33
C SER A 4 18.58 40.64 5.40
N VAL A 5 17.81 39.53 5.57
CA VAL A 5 16.41 39.63 6.06
C VAL A 5 15.99 38.32 6.80
N SER A 6 16.88 37.66 7.48
CA SER A 6 16.54 36.39 8.16
C SER A 6 16.83 36.36 9.66
N LYS A 7 17.05 37.45 10.29
CA LYS A 7 17.37 37.45 11.76
C LYS A 7 16.37 38.21 12.65
N THR A 8 15.30 38.78 12.12
CA THR A 8 14.36 39.59 12.94
C THR A 8 13.02 38.89 13.22
N LEU A 9 12.77 37.71 12.64
CA LEU A 9 11.50 36.98 12.88
C LEU A 9 11.61 35.83 13.91
N LYS A 10 12.77 35.55 14.45
CA LYS A 10 12.96 34.51 15.51
C LYS A 10 12.97 35.04 16.94
N ALA A 11 12.82 36.35 17.16
CA ALA A 11 12.86 36.95 18.47
C ALA A 11 11.49 37.34 19.06
N VAL A 12 10.39 37.17 18.34
CA VAL A 12 9.03 37.53 18.81
C VAL A 12 8.21 36.32 19.28
N PHE A 13 8.63 35.07 18.98
CA PHE A 13 7.93 33.86 19.45
C PHE A 13 8.43 33.29 20.79
N ALA A 14 9.50 33.83 21.37
CA ALA A 14 10.09 33.28 22.59
C ALA A 14 9.70 34.06 23.88
N VAL A 15 8.85 35.07 23.82
CA VAL A 15 8.49 35.89 25.01
C VAL A 15 7.04 35.69 25.47
N THR A 16 6.19 34.93 24.74
CA THR A 16 4.78 34.75 25.12
C THR A 16 4.50 33.42 25.83
N MET A 17 5.48 32.54 26.04
CA MET A 17 5.33 31.24 26.71
C MET A 17 5.98 31.16 28.11
N ALA A 18 6.43 32.26 28.68
CA ALA A 18 7.13 32.29 29.99
C ALA A 18 6.36 32.96 31.14
N LEU A 19 5.05 33.12 31.05
CA LEU A 19 4.27 33.84 32.09
C LEU A 19 3.00 33.12 32.56
N LEU A 20 2.95 31.78 32.61
CA LEU A 20 1.81 31.05 33.18
C LEU A 20 2.22 29.80 33.99
N MET A 21 3.30 29.87 34.75
CA MET A 21 3.63 28.86 35.77
C MET A 21 4.16 29.54 37.01
N VAL A 22 3.29 30.08 37.86
CA VAL A 22 3.50 30.20 39.33
C VAL A 22 2.11 30.28 40.00
N LEU A 23 1.89 29.37 40.94
CA LEU A 23 0.88 29.20 41.99
C LEU A 23 0.04 27.92 41.83
N THR A 24 0.39 26.83 42.49
CA THR A 24 0.05 26.53 43.86
C THR A 24 0.79 25.28 44.32
N GLY A 25 1.55 25.36 45.36
CA GLY A 25 2.06 24.21 46.10
C GLY A 25 1.15 23.90 47.27
N CYS A 26 1.09 22.61 47.60
CA CYS A 26 1.15 22.08 48.99
C CYS A 26 0.73 20.59 48.97
N ALA A 27 1.66 19.72 49.28
CA ALA A 27 1.39 18.36 49.73
C ALA A 27 0.97 18.36 51.21
N PRO A 28 0.34 17.30 51.73
CA PRO A 28 1.12 16.26 52.36
C PRO A 28 0.58 14.80 52.26
N SER A 29 1.52 13.90 52.16
CA SER A 29 1.67 12.54 52.81
C SER A 29 0.49 11.65 53.15
N GLY A 30 0.50 10.41 52.71
CA GLY A 30 0.22 9.28 53.59
C GLY A 30 -0.55 8.10 53.04
N THR A 31 0.19 7.03 52.79
CA THR A 31 -0.09 5.59 53.00
C THR A 31 -0.92 4.78 51.92
N PRO A 32 -0.69 3.49 51.83
CA PRO A 32 -0.73 2.77 50.57
C PRO A 32 -1.88 1.74 50.45
N ASP A 33 -2.07 1.23 49.21
CA ASP A 33 -2.73 -0.01 48.86
C ASP A 33 -4.24 -0.17 48.92
N GLU A 34 -4.89 0.07 47.78
CA GLU A 34 -5.94 -0.84 47.26
C GLU A 34 -5.92 -0.82 45.73
N PRO A 35 -6.26 -1.91 45.05
CA PRO A 35 -6.15 -2.00 43.56
C PRO A 35 -7.16 -1.06 42.91
N VAL A 36 -6.66 -0.13 42.12
CA VAL A 36 -7.49 0.78 41.32
C VAL A 36 -8.12 -0.04 40.19
N ASN A 37 -9.40 -0.26 40.31
CA ASN A 37 -10.26 -0.70 39.23
C ASN A 37 -10.33 0.49 38.24
N ASN A 38 -9.62 0.40 37.13
CA ASN A 38 -9.73 1.40 36.07
C ASN A 38 -11.05 1.18 35.34
N GLU A 39 -12.13 1.72 35.87
CA GLU A 39 -13.28 2.06 35.05
C GLU A 39 -12.88 3.27 34.19
N ILE A 40 -12.61 3.01 32.93
CA ILE A 40 -12.48 4.06 31.89
C ILE A 40 -13.85 4.72 31.76
N VAL A 41 -13.98 5.91 32.30
CA VAL A 41 -15.18 6.75 32.08
C VAL A 41 -15.11 7.27 30.66
N VAL A 42 -15.66 6.52 29.71
CA VAL A 42 -15.94 7.03 28.36
C VAL A 42 -17.14 7.96 28.47
N ASN A 43 -16.92 9.25 28.37
CA ASN A 43 -17.96 10.27 28.29
C ASN A 43 -18.63 10.28 26.89
N ASN A 44 -19.23 9.18 26.48
CA ASN A 44 -20.16 9.13 25.34
C ASN A 44 -21.55 8.76 25.86
N THR A 45 -22.32 9.76 26.26
CA THR A 45 -23.70 9.58 26.72
C THR A 45 -24.55 9.06 25.55
N GLY A 46 -24.72 7.72 25.48
CA GLY A 46 -25.59 7.04 24.53
C GLY A 46 -24.95 6.06 23.56
N ALA A 47 -23.61 6.08 23.39
CA ALA A 47 -22.89 5.13 22.52
C ALA A 47 -22.81 3.72 23.15
N ASN A 48 -22.72 2.69 22.29
CA ASN A 48 -22.67 1.27 22.65
C ASN A 48 -23.93 0.81 23.46
N ALA A 49 -25.08 1.39 23.15
CA ALA A 49 -26.36 1.06 23.78
C ALA A 49 -27.16 0.12 22.89
N VAL A 50 -27.64 -0.98 23.49
CA VAL A 50 -28.61 -1.88 22.88
C VAL A 50 -29.98 -1.56 23.44
N GLY A 51 -30.98 -1.35 22.57
CA GLY A 51 -32.35 -1.00 22.94
C GLY A 51 -33.39 -1.82 22.20
N ALA A 52 -34.66 -1.66 22.64
CA ALA A 52 -35.78 -2.27 21.91
C ALA A 52 -35.87 -1.67 20.49
N TYR A 53 -36.19 -2.50 19.52
CA TYR A 53 -36.40 -2.11 18.14
C TYR A 53 -37.40 -0.95 17.98
N ASP A 54 -36.94 0.12 17.33
CA ASP A 54 -37.76 1.28 17.03
C ASP A 54 -37.19 1.99 15.77
N ALA A 55 -37.65 1.62 14.60
CA ALA A 55 -37.20 2.17 13.33
C ALA A 55 -37.51 3.68 13.17
N GLU A 56 -38.55 4.19 13.84
CA GLU A 56 -38.91 5.62 13.76
C GLU A 56 -37.92 6.53 14.53
N LYS A 57 -37.16 5.95 15.47
CA LYS A 57 -36.16 6.67 16.28
C LYS A 57 -34.71 6.41 15.85
N ALA A 58 -34.51 5.46 14.94
CA ALA A 58 -33.19 5.13 14.42
C ALA A 58 -32.78 6.10 13.30
N ASN A 59 -31.49 6.32 13.14
CA ASN A 59 -30.94 7.04 12.00
C ASN A 59 -30.99 6.17 10.73
N TYR A 60 -30.79 4.87 10.89
CA TYR A 60 -30.71 3.89 9.80
C TYR A 60 -31.50 2.65 10.15
N THR A 61 -31.97 1.93 9.12
CA THR A 61 -32.62 0.62 9.32
C THR A 61 -31.86 -0.44 8.53
N LEU A 62 -31.47 -1.53 9.21
CA LEU A 62 -30.79 -2.67 8.64
C LEU A 62 -31.72 -3.90 8.68
N ALA A 63 -32.16 -4.34 7.50
CA ALA A 63 -32.89 -5.59 7.35
C ALA A 63 -31.94 -6.68 6.87
N VAL A 64 -31.96 -7.84 7.53
CA VAL A 64 -31.12 -9.00 7.20
C VAL A 64 -32.00 -10.24 7.09
N ASP A 65 -31.87 -11.00 6.01
CA ASP A 65 -32.41 -12.36 5.91
C ASP A 65 -31.29 -13.37 6.20
N ALA A 66 -31.24 -13.85 7.43
CA ALA A 66 -30.21 -14.81 7.85
C ALA A 66 -30.39 -16.23 7.25
N GLY A 67 -31.49 -16.47 6.55
CA GLY A 67 -31.76 -17.71 5.82
C GLY A 67 -31.38 -17.63 4.32
N ASP A 68 -30.92 -16.48 3.85
CA ASP A 68 -30.58 -16.22 2.44
C ASP A 68 -29.10 -15.81 2.33
N GLU A 69 -28.24 -16.82 2.12
CA GLU A 69 -26.81 -16.63 1.77
C GLU A 69 -26.71 -16.27 0.29
N ILE A 70 -26.14 -15.09 -0.01
CA ILE A 70 -26.01 -14.61 -1.39
C ILE A 70 -24.90 -15.39 -2.11
N HIS A 71 -23.72 -15.48 -1.48
CA HIS A 71 -22.53 -16.20 -1.98
C HIS A 71 -21.49 -16.37 -0.86
N ASP A 72 -20.54 -17.27 -1.11
CA ASP A 72 -19.39 -17.51 -0.23
C ASP A 72 -18.42 -16.31 -0.25
N ILE A 73 -17.70 -16.12 0.86
CA ILE A 73 -16.57 -15.19 0.96
C ILE A 73 -15.29 -16.02 0.85
N SER A 74 -14.29 -15.52 0.09
CA SER A 74 -13.00 -16.19 0.00
C SER A 74 -12.37 -16.40 1.38
N GLU A 75 -11.90 -17.62 1.65
CA GLU A 75 -11.18 -17.92 2.88
C GLU A 75 -9.89 -17.10 3.02
N LEU A 76 -9.35 -16.57 1.90
CA LEU A 76 -8.12 -15.80 1.82
C LEU A 76 -8.35 -14.29 1.71
N LEU A 77 -9.55 -13.77 1.97
CA LEU A 77 -9.92 -12.40 1.63
C LEU A 77 -8.98 -11.34 2.23
N PHE A 78 -8.64 -11.42 3.53
CA PHE A 78 -7.81 -10.40 4.19
C PHE A 78 -6.42 -10.94 4.55
N GLY A 79 -5.39 -10.41 3.92
CA GLY A 79 -4.00 -10.76 4.15
C GLY A 79 -3.09 -9.54 4.30
N ILE A 80 -1.79 -9.77 4.19
CA ILE A 80 -0.77 -8.74 4.31
C ILE A 80 0.23 -8.79 3.15
N PHE A 81 0.79 -7.62 2.85
CA PHE A 81 1.83 -7.42 1.86
C PHE A 81 3.12 -6.97 2.52
N PHE A 82 4.16 -7.79 2.43
CA PHE A 82 5.50 -7.44 2.87
C PHE A 82 6.37 -7.04 1.68
N GLU A 83 6.98 -5.88 1.77
CA GLU A 83 8.06 -5.43 0.90
C GLU A 83 9.24 -4.94 1.75
N ASP A 84 10.47 -5.23 1.31
CA ASP A 84 11.67 -4.66 1.95
C ASP A 84 11.88 -3.21 1.48
N ILE A 85 10.94 -2.35 1.89
CA ILE A 85 10.92 -0.90 1.76
C ILE A 85 10.92 -0.30 3.17
N ASN A 86 11.36 0.94 3.34
CA ASN A 86 11.36 1.62 4.64
C ASN A 86 12.15 0.87 5.74
N PHE A 87 13.16 0.07 5.36
CA PHE A 87 13.91 -0.82 6.25
C PHE A 87 13.06 -1.90 6.91
N ALA A 88 12.09 -2.44 6.19
CA ALA A 88 11.15 -3.43 6.73
C ALA A 88 11.81 -4.78 7.07
N ALA A 89 12.86 -5.22 6.34
CA ALA A 89 13.62 -6.42 6.64
C ALA A 89 14.84 -6.09 7.50
N ASP A 90 15.98 -5.75 6.90
CA ASP A 90 17.21 -5.41 7.60
C ASP A 90 17.05 -4.08 8.37
N GLY A 91 17.16 -4.15 9.70
CA GLY A 91 16.90 -3.02 10.61
C GLY A 91 15.43 -2.88 11.05
N GLY A 92 14.57 -3.80 10.59
CA GLY A 92 13.15 -3.90 10.93
C GLY A 92 12.78 -5.29 11.46
N LEU A 93 11.99 -6.05 10.68
CA LEU A 93 11.48 -7.36 11.09
C LEU A 93 12.59 -8.38 11.38
N TYR A 94 13.70 -8.35 10.64
CA TYR A 94 14.85 -9.21 10.88
C TYR A 94 15.60 -8.76 12.13
N ALA A 95 15.72 -9.65 13.12
CA ALA A 95 16.25 -9.31 14.44
C ALA A 95 17.79 -9.18 14.49
N GLU A 96 18.49 -9.23 13.35
CA GLU A 96 19.93 -8.95 13.27
C GLU A 96 20.22 -7.51 13.67
N MET A 97 21.12 -7.33 14.63
CA MET A 97 21.46 -6.01 15.18
C MET A 97 22.69 -5.40 14.47
N VAL A 98 23.51 -6.21 13.78
CA VAL A 98 24.74 -5.77 13.13
C VAL A 98 24.47 -5.40 11.68
N SER A 99 24.64 -4.14 11.34
CA SER A 99 24.61 -3.67 9.95
C SER A 99 25.90 -4.02 9.24
N ASN A 100 25.82 -4.46 7.96
CA ASN A 100 26.99 -4.82 7.15
C ASN A 100 27.88 -5.90 7.79
N ARG A 101 27.28 -7.00 8.21
CA ARG A 101 27.89 -8.11 8.94
C ARG A 101 28.99 -8.87 8.14
N SER A 102 28.88 -8.85 6.80
CA SER A 102 29.75 -9.58 5.87
C SER A 102 30.77 -8.70 5.14
N PHE A 103 30.80 -7.39 5.38
CA PHE A 103 31.66 -6.44 4.69
C PHE A 103 31.50 -6.42 3.15
N GLU A 104 30.37 -6.93 2.62
CA GLU A 104 30.04 -6.93 1.19
C GLU A 104 29.33 -5.63 0.74
N PHE A 105 29.03 -4.72 1.65
CA PHE A 105 28.32 -3.48 1.36
C PHE A 105 29.17 -2.56 0.49
N THR A 106 28.78 -2.40 -0.77
CA THR A 106 29.51 -1.61 -1.79
C THR A 106 28.62 -0.54 -2.46
N ALA A 107 27.45 -0.26 -1.90
CA ALA A 107 26.45 0.64 -2.50
C ALA A 107 26.89 2.10 -2.54
N LEU A 108 27.81 2.53 -1.67
CA LEU A 108 28.29 3.90 -1.67
C LEU A 108 29.29 4.13 -2.80
N ALA A 109 29.22 5.30 -3.42
CA ALA A 109 30.05 5.68 -4.56
C ALA A 109 31.58 5.54 -4.32
N ASP A 110 32.01 5.57 -3.07
CA ASP A 110 33.40 5.43 -2.64
C ASP A 110 33.81 3.97 -2.31
N GLY A 111 32.84 3.01 -2.39
CA GLY A 111 33.10 1.59 -2.11
C GLY A 111 33.51 1.33 -0.66
N ASP A 112 32.86 2.00 0.30
CA ASP A 112 33.20 1.89 1.73
C ASP A 112 32.61 0.60 2.33
N ASN A 113 33.37 -0.48 2.19
CA ASN A 113 33.04 -1.77 2.79
C ASN A 113 33.05 -1.76 4.32
N LEU A 114 33.46 -0.66 4.96
CA LEU A 114 33.42 -0.43 6.40
C LEU A 114 32.17 0.36 6.85
N TYR A 115 31.17 0.52 6.00
CA TYR A 115 29.90 1.15 6.39
C TYR A 115 29.41 0.63 7.75
N ARG A 116 29.10 1.52 8.70
CA ARG A 116 28.72 1.24 10.10
C ARG A 116 29.81 0.64 10.99
N TRP A 117 31.03 0.42 10.48
CA TRP A 117 32.16 -0.05 11.27
C TRP A 117 33.20 1.04 11.51
N ASN A 118 33.62 1.20 12.74
CA ASN A 118 34.65 2.16 13.15
C ASN A 118 35.78 1.45 13.86
N ALA A 119 37.02 1.98 13.72
CA ALA A 119 38.17 1.52 14.48
C ALA A 119 38.10 1.96 15.96
N VAL A 120 38.48 1.08 16.87
CA VAL A 120 38.57 1.34 18.31
C VAL A 120 40.02 1.17 18.78
N ASN A 121 40.50 2.12 19.58
CA ASN A 121 41.85 2.11 20.17
C ASN A 121 42.99 2.00 19.15
N ASP A 122 42.93 2.76 18.05
CA ASP A 122 43.94 2.82 16.99
C ASP A 122 44.23 1.47 16.28
N ALA A 123 43.26 0.58 16.18
CA ALA A 123 43.38 -0.62 15.38
C ALA A 123 43.55 -0.28 13.89
N ASP A 124 44.45 -0.96 13.21
CA ASP A 124 44.56 -0.91 11.75
C ASP A 124 43.55 -1.90 11.15
N ILE A 125 42.54 -1.39 10.48
CA ILE A 125 41.46 -2.18 9.92
C ILE A 125 41.35 -1.97 8.42
N LYS A 126 41.10 -3.05 7.69
CA LYS A 126 40.84 -2.98 6.27
C LYS A 126 40.01 -4.16 5.79
N VAL A 127 39.09 -3.92 4.85
CA VAL A 127 38.38 -4.98 4.11
C VAL A 127 39.24 -5.44 2.93
N THR A 128 39.26 -6.73 2.64
CA THR A 128 40.03 -7.33 1.56
C THR A 128 39.31 -8.50 0.90
N GLN A 129 39.63 -8.79 -0.33
CA GLN A 129 39.13 -9.93 -1.11
C GLN A 129 40.36 -10.67 -1.70
N ILE A 130 40.82 -11.69 -1.02
CA ILE A 130 41.97 -12.51 -1.49
C ILE A 130 41.44 -13.83 -2.03
N ALA A 131 41.62 -14.09 -3.33
CA ALA A 131 41.15 -15.30 -3.98
C ALA A 131 41.59 -16.57 -3.22
N LYS A 132 40.65 -17.48 -2.93
CA LYS A 132 40.82 -18.71 -2.16
C LYS A 132 41.07 -18.51 -0.66
N ASP A 133 40.99 -17.29 -0.14
CA ASP A 133 41.22 -16.96 1.26
C ASP A 133 39.95 -16.40 1.95
N TYR A 134 38.93 -16.11 1.16
CA TYR A 134 37.60 -15.68 1.65
C TYR A 134 36.77 -16.82 2.25
N LEU A 135 35.67 -16.50 2.92
CA LEU A 135 34.82 -17.45 3.61
C LEU A 135 34.17 -18.45 2.63
N ASN A 136 33.51 -17.96 1.59
CA ASN A 136 32.90 -18.71 0.49
C ASN A 136 32.74 -17.84 -0.76
N GLU A 137 32.20 -18.39 -1.85
CA GLU A 137 32.10 -17.69 -3.14
C GLU A 137 31.06 -16.56 -3.14
N ASN A 138 30.09 -16.52 -2.20
CA ASN A 138 29.11 -15.48 -2.05
C ASN A 138 29.57 -14.39 -1.07
N ASN A 139 30.46 -14.71 -0.12
CA ASN A 139 31.03 -13.76 0.84
C ASN A 139 32.55 -13.71 0.63
N LYS A 140 32.97 -12.89 -0.33
CA LYS A 140 34.37 -12.75 -0.76
C LYS A 140 35.14 -11.68 0.01
N SER A 141 34.43 -10.71 0.59
CA SER A 141 35.01 -9.66 1.43
C SER A 141 35.17 -10.15 2.85
N TYR A 142 36.24 -9.78 3.49
CA TYR A 142 36.43 -10.01 4.92
C TYR A 142 37.27 -8.92 5.55
N LEU A 143 37.10 -8.69 6.84
CA LEU A 143 37.87 -7.72 7.62
C LEU A 143 39.21 -8.31 8.03
N VAL A 144 40.32 -7.57 7.78
CA VAL A 144 41.63 -7.78 8.40
C VAL A 144 41.80 -6.74 9.50
N MET A 145 41.96 -7.19 10.73
CA MET A 145 42.19 -6.37 11.90
C MET A 145 43.61 -6.61 12.43
N ASN A 146 44.40 -5.55 12.54
CA ASN A 146 45.78 -5.65 13.03
C ASN A 146 45.96 -4.70 14.22
N ASN A 147 46.24 -5.26 15.40
CA ASN A 147 46.57 -4.51 16.59
C ASN A 147 48.10 -4.56 16.85
N THR A 148 48.79 -3.43 16.70
CA THR A 148 50.23 -3.31 16.94
C THR A 148 50.58 -2.85 18.36
N THR A 149 49.56 -2.53 19.18
CA THR A 149 49.70 -2.01 20.55
C THR A 149 49.71 -3.14 21.59
N ASP A 150 50.08 -2.82 22.82
CA ASP A 150 50.00 -3.75 23.95
C ASP A 150 48.62 -3.73 24.65
N ASN A 151 47.75 -2.77 24.27
CA ASN A 151 46.36 -2.70 24.72
C ASN A 151 45.42 -3.39 23.69
N LYS A 152 44.27 -3.84 24.12
CA LYS A 152 43.25 -4.34 23.19
C LYS A 152 42.76 -3.22 22.28
N ALA A 153 42.66 -3.53 20.99
CA ALA A 153 42.18 -2.63 19.96
C ALA A 153 41.31 -3.41 18.95
N GLY A 154 40.43 -2.75 18.22
CA GLY A 154 39.53 -3.45 17.30
C GLY A 154 38.57 -2.56 16.58
N ILE A 155 37.33 -3.04 16.49
CA ILE A 155 36.23 -2.38 15.77
C ILE A 155 34.99 -2.26 16.64
N GLU A 156 34.10 -1.35 16.24
CA GLU A 156 32.74 -1.27 16.76
C GLU A 156 31.72 -1.10 15.63
N ASN A 157 30.53 -1.69 15.83
CA ASN A 157 29.36 -1.53 15.00
C ASN A 157 28.25 -0.83 15.80
N THR A 158 27.57 0.12 15.17
CA THR A 158 26.50 0.91 15.80
C THR A 158 25.10 0.49 15.36
N GLY A 159 24.99 -0.61 14.60
CA GLY A 159 23.70 -1.13 14.12
C GLY A 159 23.13 -0.41 12.91
N PHE A 160 21.86 -0.65 12.69
CA PHE A 160 21.07 -0.02 11.63
C PHE A 160 20.61 1.39 12.06
N LEU A 161 20.13 2.17 11.15
CA LEU A 161 19.40 3.44 11.31
C LEU A 161 19.83 4.30 12.53
N ASP A 162 19.00 4.34 13.56
CA ASP A 162 19.20 5.05 14.83
C ASP A 162 20.02 4.24 15.86
N GLY A 163 20.44 3.03 15.51
CA GLY A 163 21.38 2.23 16.27
C GLY A 163 20.78 0.99 16.89
N MET A 164 21.53 0.40 17.82
CA MET A 164 21.15 -0.78 18.57
C MET A 164 20.39 -0.39 19.85
N ALA A 165 19.53 -1.29 20.34
CA ALA A 165 18.94 -1.21 21.68
C ALA A 165 19.36 -2.42 22.52
N VAL A 166 19.50 -2.25 23.83
CA VAL A 166 19.76 -3.31 24.78
C VAL A 166 18.90 -3.19 26.02
N GLU A 167 18.44 -4.32 26.54
CA GLU A 167 17.67 -4.38 27.76
C GLU A 167 18.48 -5.04 28.88
N LYS A 168 18.32 -4.52 30.10
CA LYS A 168 19.00 -5.05 31.28
C LYS A 168 18.58 -6.50 31.55
N ASP A 169 19.58 -7.34 31.83
CA ASP A 169 19.47 -8.80 32.11
C ASP A 169 19.08 -9.62 30.86
N ALA A 170 18.86 -8.98 29.68
CA ALA A 170 18.65 -9.66 28.41
C ALA A 170 19.95 -10.26 27.86
N VAL A 171 19.81 -11.37 27.13
CA VAL A 171 20.91 -12.11 26.49
C VAL A 171 20.94 -11.83 25.00
N TYR A 172 22.14 -11.61 24.48
CA TYR A 172 22.41 -11.37 23.06
C TYR A 172 23.39 -12.42 22.54
N ASN A 173 23.03 -13.13 21.51
CA ASN A 173 23.81 -14.22 20.91
C ASN A 173 24.68 -13.64 19.80
N LEU A 174 25.97 -13.53 20.04
CA LEU A 174 26.98 -13.12 19.06
C LEU A 174 27.54 -14.33 18.35
N SER A 175 27.60 -14.30 17.04
CA SER A 175 28.39 -15.23 16.22
C SER A 175 29.28 -14.50 15.24
N PHE A 176 30.39 -15.12 14.87
CA PHE A 176 31.28 -14.61 13.82
C PHE A 176 32.18 -15.73 13.29
N TYR A 177 32.62 -15.57 12.06
CA TYR A 177 33.72 -16.38 11.53
C TYR A 177 35.04 -15.64 11.75
N ALA A 178 36.06 -16.38 12.20
CA ALA A 178 37.42 -15.84 12.38
C ALA A 178 38.53 -16.82 12.02
N LYS A 179 39.66 -16.26 11.59
CA LYS A 179 40.94 -16.97 11.47
C LYS A 179 42.10 -16.02 11.81
N ALA A 180 43.25 -16.55 12.12
CA ALA A 180 44.44 -15.79 12.43
C ALA A 180 45.69 -16.47 11.89
N PRO A 181 46.84 -15.77 11.67
CA PRO A 181 48.09 -16.39 11.31
C PRO A 181 48.50 -17.51 12.28
N VAL A 182 49.23 -18.51 11.75
CA VAL A 182 49.80 -19.59 12.58
C VAL A 182 50.63 -18.97 13.71
N ASN A 183 50.38 -19.38 14.95
CA ASN A 183 51.00 -18.89 16.20
C ASN A 183 50.35 -17.61 16.78
N TYR A 184 49.13 -17.25 16.41
CA TYR A 184 48.36 -16.27 17.17
C TYR A 184 47.91 -16.94 18.50
N GLU A 185 48.34 -16.37 19.63
CA GLU A 185 48.01 -16.87 20.97
C GLU A 185 47.06 -15.90 21.72
N GLY A 186 46.60 -14.86 21.04
CA GLY A 186 45.73 -13.84 21.63
C GLY A 186 44.25 -14.29 21.77
N SER A 187 43.44 -13.42 22.29
CA SER A 187 41.99 -13.58 22.43
C SER A 187 41.22 -12.54 21.65
N VAL A 188 39.96 -12.83 21.39
CA VAL A 188 38.94 -11.87 20.93
C VAL A 188 38.00 -11.58 22.11
N GLU A 189 37.88 -10.31 22.47
CA GLU A 189 36.91 -9.85 23.47
C GLU A 189 35.76 -9.14 22.75
N ALA A 190 34.52 -9.61 22.94
CA ALA A 190 33.32 -8.98 22.47
C ALA A 190 32.64 -8.24 23.62
N ASN A 191 32.23 -7.00 23.38
CA ASN A 191 31.55 -6.16 24.37
C ASN A 191 30.27 -5.55 23.81
N LEU A 192 29.22 -5.55 24.61
CA LEU A 192 28.14 -4.58 24.47
C LEU A 192 28.56 -3.30 25.22
N ALA A 193 28.49 -2.18 24.57
CA ALA A 193 28.88 -0.89 25.17
C ALA A 193 27.73 0.13 25.03
N VAL A 194 27.51 0.94 26.07
CA VAL A 194 26.57 2.07 26.11
C VAL A 194 27.37 3.32 26.41
N ASN A 195 27.32 4.32 25.54
CA ASN A 195 28.17 5.52 25.64
C ASN A 195 29.68 5.20 25.80
N GLY A 196 30.14 4.10 25.18
CA GLY A 196 31.49 3.58 25.28
C GLY A 196 31.81 2.82 26.57
N GLU A 197 30.89 2.73 27.53
CA GLU A 197 31.05 1.96 28.76
C GLU A 197 30.53 0.52 28.56
N LYS A 198 31.36 -0.45 28.94
CA LYS A 198 31.05 -1.86 28.79
C LYS A 198 29.89 -2.30 29.72
N VAL A 199 28.81 -2.84 29.13
CA VAL A 199 27.61 -3.34 29.84
C VAL A 199 27.45 -4.86 29.73
N GLY A 200 28.17 -5.51 28.80
CA GLY A 200 28.18 -6.97 28.63
C GLY A 200 29.51 -7.37 27.98
N SER A 201 29.99 -8.60 28.23
CA SER A 201 31.30 -9.02 27.69
C SER A 201 31.43 -10.53 27.62
N ALA A 202 32.10 -11.02 26.57
CA ALA A 202 32.56 -12.41 26.46
C ALA A 202 33.96 -12.46 25.84
N THR A 203 34.67 -13.57 26.00
CA THR A 203 36.03 -13.75 25.44
C THR A 203 36.13 -15.07 24.73
N VAL A 204 36.65 -15.05 23.50
CA VAL A 204 36.95 -16.21 22.67
C VAL A 204 38.46 -16.39 22.53
N THR A 205 38.91 -17.64 22.56
CA THR A 205 40.33 -18.03 22.36
C THR A 205 40.43 -19.23 21.40
N GLY A 206 41.64 -19.57 20.96
CA GLY A 206 41.85 -20.74 20.14
C GLY A 206 41.58 -20.51 18.64
N ILE A 207 41.73 -19.29 18.16
CA ILE A 207 41.59 -18.94 16.74
C ILE A 207 42.77 -19.57 15.98
N THR A 208 42.46 -20.28 14.88
CA THR A 208 43.45 -20.99 14.07
C THR A 208 43.67 -20.28 12.73
N ASP A 209 44.49 -20.86 11.88
CA ASP A 209 44.77 -20.38 10.50
C ASP A 209 43.63 -20.75 9.48
N LYS A 210 42.53 -21.29 9.97
CA LYS A 210 41.39 -21.63 9.13
C LYS A 210 40.14 -20.89 9.63
N TRP A 211 39.26 -20.58 8.70
CA TRP A 211 37.93 -20.06 9.04
C TRP A 211 37.20 -21.01 9.97
N GLN A 212 36.73 -20.50 11.11
CA GLN A 212 35.94 -21.20 12.12
C GLN A 212 34.84 -20.29 12.62
N LYS A 213 33.65 -20.84 12.83
CA LYS A 213 32.55 -20.14 13.49
C LYS A 213 32.76 -20.15 15.01
N PHE A 214 32.57 -19.01 15.63
CA PHE A 214 32.54 -18.84 17.09
C PHE A 214 31.17 -18.29 17.50
N GLU A 215 30.66 -18.75 18.63
CA GLU A 215 29.38 -18.33 19.19
C GLU A 215 29.56 -18.07 20.69
N VAL A 216 29.08 -16.91 21.15
CA VAL A 216 29.10 -16.53 22.56
C VAL A 216 27.87 -15.71 22.92
N ALA A 217 27.40 -15.86 24.19
CA ALA A 217 26.31 -15.06 24.71
C ALA A 217 26.84 -13.82 25.46
N LEU A 218 26.20 -12.69 25.28
CA LEU A 218 26.48 -11.43 25.98
C LEU A 218 25.23 -11.08 26.80
N THR A 219 25.36 -10.88 28.10
CA THR A 219 24.26 -10.41 28.95
C THR A 219 24.46 -8.96 29.27
N SER A 220 23.47 -8.11 28.96
CA SER A 220 23.51 -6.68 29.27
C SER A 220 23.22 -6.39 30.72
N SER A 221 24.00 -5.51 31.33
CA SER A 221 23.76 -5.00 32.70
C SER A 221 22.97 -3.68 32.74
N ALA A 222 22.59 -3.15 31.56
CA ALA A 222 21.89 -1.88 31.40
C ALA A 222 20.78 -1.96 30.34
N THR A 223 19.79 -1.09 30.46
CA THR A 223 18.81 -0.80 29.40
C THR A 223 19.18 0.51 28.71
N ALA A 224 19.26 0.49 27.38
CA ALA A 224 19.52 1.67 26.55
C ALA A 224 19.04 1.45 25.11
N ASN A 225 18.50 2.48 24.48
CA ASN A 225 18.11 2.50 23.06
C ASN A 225 18.86 3.55 22.23
N ALA A 226 19.92 4.13 22.78
CA ALA A 226 20.78 5.09 22.11
C ALA A 226 22.24 4.92 22.53
N ASN A 227 23.16 5.23 21.60
CA ASN A 227 24.61 5.11 21.80
C ASN A 227 25.07 3.72 22.24
N VAL A 228 24.39 2.69 21.77
CA VAL A 228 24.76 1.30 21.97
C VAL A 228 25.66 0.84 20.82
N SER A 229 26.69 0.07 21.11
CA SER A 229 27.56 -0.55 20.09
C SER A 229 28.02 -1.95 20.49
N LEU A 230 28.25 -2.78 19.46
CA LEU A 230 29.00 -4.03 19.57
C LEU A 230 30.47 -3.74 19.31
N GLN A 231 31.35 -4.02 20.25
CA GLN A 231 32.80 -3.91 20.09
C GLN A 231 33.45 -5.30 20.01
N ILE A 232 34.33 -5.49 19.02
CA ILE A 232 35.16 -6.68 18.82
C ILE A 232 36.63 -6.25 18.95
N LEU A 233 37.29 -6.63 20.03
CA LEU A 233 38.64 -6.23 20.36
C LEU A 233 39.57 -7.45 20.37
N ILE A 234 40.81 -7.29 19.83
CA ILE A 234 41.84 -8.33 19.84
C ILE A 234 43.06 -7.91 20.68
N ASP A 235 43.79 -8.91 21.19
CA ASP A 235 45.13 -8.72 21.68
C ASP A 235 46.08 -8.34 20.55
N LYS A 236 47.33 -8.04 20.85
CA LYS A 236 48.34 -7.72 19.84
C LYS A 236 48.49 -8.83 18.80
N GLY A 237 48.43 -8.43 17.52
CA GLY A 237 48.53 -9.33 16.39
C GLY A 237 47.48 -9.08 15.33
N GLU A 238 47.29 -10.06 14.43
CA GLU A 238 46.36 -9.97 13.30
C GLU A 238 45.27 -11.04 13.42
N VAL A 239 43.99 -10.66 13.21
CA VAL A 239 42.85 -11.58 13.13
C VAL A 239 41.98 -11.13 11.96
N HIS A 240 41.44 -12.08 11.21
CA HIS A 240 40.51 -11.86 10.13
C HIS A 240 39.11 -12.23 10.61
N PHE A 241 38.12 -11.46 10.19
CA PHE A 241 36.71 -11.63 10.57
C PHE A 241 35.80 -11.57 9.37
N ASP A 242 34.70 -12.33 9.45
CA ASP A 242 33.59 -12.27 8.51
C ASP A 242 32.29 -12.69 9.21
N MET A 243 31.14 -12.32 8.65
CA MET A 243 29.80 -12.68 9.13
C MET A 243 29.65 -12.46 10.65
N ILE A 244 29.94 -11.23 11.10
CA ILE A 244 29.75 -10.82 12.49
C ILE A 244 28.26 -10.50 12.69
N SER A 245 27.58 -11.27 13.55
CA SER A 245 26.13 -11.26 13.72
C SER A 245 25.74 -11.23 15.19
N LEU A 246 24.74 -10.43 15.56
CA LEU A 246 24.26 -10.28 16.94
C LEU A 246 22.72 -10.32 16.98
N PHE A 247 22.15 -11.30 17.67
CA PHE A 247 20.72 -11.42 17.84
C PHE A 247 20.31 -11.33 19.31
N PRO A 248 19.18 -10.72 19.67
CA PRO A 248 18.56 -10.97 20.97
C PRO A 248 18.19 -12.46 21.10
N GLU A 249 18.24 -13.00 22.31
CA GLU A 249 17.74 -14.37 22.56
C GLU A 249 16.21 -14.44 22.40
N ASP A 250 15.54 -13.34 22.74
CA ASP A 250 14.08 -13.16 22.59
C ASP A 250 13.71 -12.74 21.17
N THR A 251 13.68 -13.70 20.26
CA THR A 251 13.17 -13.55 18.90
C THR A 251 11.77 -14.13 18.78
N TYR A 252 11.02 -13.71 17.79
CA TYR A 252 9.70 -14.26 17.48
C TYR A 252 9.79 -15.79 17.30
N LYS A 253 8.96 -16.54 18.07
CA LYS A 253 9.02 -18.02 18.18
C LYS A 253 10.38 -18.57 18.63
N GLY A 254 11.30 -17.77 19.15
CA GLY A 254 12.59 -18.20 19.70
C GLY A 254 13.58 -18.76 18.68
N ARG A 255 13.56 -18.31 17.43
CA ARG A 255 14.44 -18.80 16.37
C ARG A 255 15.80 -18.09 16.37
N GLY A 256 16.89 -18.85 16.13
CA GLY A 256 18.26 -18.33 16.13
C GLY A 256 18.57 -17.36 14.96
N ASN A 257 17.98 -17.59 13.78
CA ASN A 257 17.94 -16.63 12.66
C ASN A 257 16.52 -16.05 12.61
N GLY A 258 16.17 -15.27 13.62
CA GLY A 258 14.79 -14.93 13.93
C GLY A 258 14.40 -13.51 13.56
N MET A 259 13.15 -13.23 13.85
CA MET A 259 12.51 -11.93 13.66
C MET A 259 12.33 -11.21 14.99
N ARG A 260 12.18 -9.92 14.98
CA ARG A 260 11.83 -9.11 16.17
C ARG A 260 10.51 -9.61 16.74
N ASN A 261 10.54 -9.86 18.06
CA ASN A 261 9.39 -10.45 18.76
C ASN A 261 8.17 -9.50 18.77
N ASP A 262 8.38 -8.21 18.95
CA ASP A 262 7.34 -7.18 18.94
C ASP A 262 6.64 -7.09 17.57
N LEU A 263 7.39 -7.04 16.48
CA LEU A 263 6.86 -6.99 15.11
C LEU A 263 6.15 -8.28 14.70
N GLY A 264 6.76 -9.44 15.00
CA GLY A 264 6.15 -10.75 14.74
C GLY A 264 4.84 -10.96 15.51
N THR A 265 4.76 -10.46 16.75
CA THR A 265 3.54 -10.52 17.57
C THR A 265 2.41 -9.70 16.96
N LEU A 266 2.68 -8.49 16.47
CA LEU A 266 1.67 -7.68 15.78
C LEU A 266 1.13 -8.39 14.52
N LEU A 267 1.99 -9.10 13.77
CA LEU A 267 1.54 -9.89 12.63
C LEU A 267 0.66 -11.07 13.02
N GLU A 268 1.02 -11.80 14.08
CA GLU A 268 0.21 -12.92 14.59
C GLU A 268 -1.16 -12.43 15.09
N GLU A 269 -1.20 -11.30 15.79
CA GLU A 269 -2.44 -10.71 16.28
C GLU A 269 -3.39 -10.22 15.17
N LEU A 270 -2.86 -9.85 14.01
CA LEU A 270 -3.64 -9.45 12.84
C LEU A 270 -4.41 -10.64 12.24
N GLN A 271 -3.94 -11.89 12.42
CA GLN A 271 -4.52 -13.12 11.88
C GLN A 271 -4.73 -13.09 10.36
N PRO A 272 -3.74 -12.66 9.56
CA PRO A 272 -3.89 -12.57 8.12
C PRO A 272 -4.06 -13.95 7.50
N LYS A 273 -4.76 -14.02 6.35
CA LYS A 273 -4.98 -15.31 5.67
C LYS A 273 -3.88 -15.64 4.67
N PHE A 274 -3.16 -14.65 4.20
CA PHE A 274 -1.99 -14.82 3.33
C PHE A 274 -0.92 -13.75 3.63
N LEU A 275 0.31 -14.08 3.25
CA LEU A 275 1.46 -13.17 3.23
C LEU A 275 1.98 -13.09 1.79
N ARG A 276 1.81 -11.95 1.11
CA ARG A 276 2.44 -11.63 -0.17
C ARG A 276 3.84 -11.09 0.09
N PHE A 277 4.87 -11.65 -0.56
CA PHE A 277 6.29 -11.29 -0.37
C PHE A 277 7.13 -11.61 -1.61
N PRO A 278 8.38 -11.12 -1.74
CA PRO A 278 9.15 -10.26 -0.84
C PRO A 278 8.89 -8.79 -1.10
N GLY A 279 7.93 -8.46 -1.95
CA GLY A 279 7.55 -7.10 -2.20
C GLY A 279 6.95 -6.81 -3.56
N GLY A 280 6.88 -5.53 -3.82
CA GLY A 280 6.45 -4.85 -5.03
C GLY A 280 7.64 -4.53 -5.93
N CYS A 281 8.04 -3.24 -6.03
CA CYS A 281 9.19 -2.81 -6.85
C CYS A 281 10.51 -3.50 -6.48
N VAL A 282 10.65 -3.99 -5.26
CA VAL A 282 11.83 -4.75 -4.81
C VAL A 282 12.09 -5.98 -5.67
N ILE A 283 11.03 -6.71 -6.08
CA ILE A 283 11.20 -7.91 -6.89
C ILE A 283 11.68 -7.58 -8.31
N GLU A 284 11.24 -6.43 -8.83
CA GLU A 284 11.59 -5.99 -10.17
C GLU A 284 13.01 -5.44 -10.24
N GLY A 285 13.42 -4.71 -9.19
CA GLY A 285 14.69 -4.01 -9.18
C GLY A 285 14.77 -2.87 -10.19
N TYR A 286 15.94 -2.25 -10.23
CA TYR A 286 16.33 -1.21 -11.17
C TYR A 286 16.96 -1.81 -12.44
N ASP A 287 17.69 -2.90 -12.24
CA ASP A 287 18.30 -3.76 -13.25
C ASP A 287 18.58 -5.15 -12.63
N GLU A 288 19.23 -6.02 -13.38
CA GLU A 288 19.59 -7.38 -12.97
C GLU A 288 20.35 -7.45 -11.63
N MET A 289 21.14 -6.43 -11.31
CA MET A 289 21.96 -6.43 -10.08
C MET A 289 21.16 -6.03 -8.82
N THR A 290 20.02 -5.40 -9.01
CA THR A 290 19.15 -4.89 -7.92
C THR A 290 17.81 -5.59 -7.87
N ALA A 291 17.50 -6.44 -8.84
CA ALA A 291 16.33 -7.32 -8.82
C ALA A 291 16.51 -8.40 -7.75
N TYR A 292 15.45 -8.66 -6.98
CA TYR A 292 15.51 -9.69 -5.95
C TYR A 292 15.44 -11.08 -6.58
N ASP A 293 16.52 -11.86 -6.40
CA ASP A 293 16.54 -13.30 -6.74
C ASP A 293 16.31 -14.12 -5.48
N TRP A 294 15.22 -14.91 -5.45
CA TRP A 294 14.90 -15.73 -4.29
C TRP A 294 15.96 -16.78 -3.97
N LYS A 295 16.69 -17.27 -5.00
CA LYS A 295 17.78 -18.24 -4.83
C LYS A 295 18.97 -17.66 -4.05
N ASP A 296 19.26 -16.38 -4.23
CA ASP A 296 20.24 -15.66 -3.43
C ASP A 296 19.93 -15.71 -1.94
N SER A 297 18.64 -15.65 -1.61
CA SER A 297 18.16 -15.67 -0.22
C SER A 297 18.20 -17.04 0.45
N ILE A 298 18.52 -18.10 -0.29
CA ILE A 298 18.73 -19.44 0.25
C ILE A 298 20.14 -20.01 -0.02
N GLY A 299 21.00 -19.26 -0.72
CA GLY A 299 22.40 -19.59 -0.99
C GLY A 299 22.60 -20.50 -2.20
N VAL A 300 22.99 -19.88 -3.31
CA VAL A 300 23.37 -20.57 -4.57
C VAL A 300 24.82 -20.25 -4.91
N GLY A 301 25.48 -21.19 -5.58
CA GLY A 301 26.82 -21.01 -6.09
C GLY A 301 26.83 -20.34 -7.47
N GLU A 302 28.02 -20.02 -7.98
CA GLU A 302 28.21 -19.42 -9.32
C GLU A 302 27.65 -20.31 -10.45
N ASP A 303 27.40 -21.59 -10.19
CA ASP A 303 26.77 -22.54 -11.14
C ASP A 303 25.23 -22.53 -11.10
N GLY A 304 24.61 -21.67 -10.27
CA GLY A 304 23.16 -21.58 -10.10
C GLY A 304 22.54 -22.74 -9.32
N LEU A 305 23.35 -23.57 -8.65
CA LEU A 305 22.88 -24.69 -7.83
C LEU A 305 23.03 -24.37 -6.34
N PRO A 306 22.29 -25.06 -5.45
CA PRO A 306 22.42 -24.85 -4.01
C PRO A 306 23.86 -24.99 -3.52
N LEU A 307 24.37 -23.97 -2.84
CA LEU A 307 25.73 -23.95 -2.30
C LEU A 307 25.83 -24.77 -1.03
N GLU A 308 26.65 -25.83 -1.04
CA GLU A 308 26.97 -26.58 0.17
C GLU A 308 28.05 -25.85 0.98
N PHE A 309 27.72 -25.42 2.18
CA PHE A 309 28.64 -24.74 3.08
C PHE A 309 28.68 -25.45 4.43
N ASN A 310 29.91 -25.79 4.91
CA ASN A 310 30.11 -26.55 6.15
C ASN A 310 29.34 -27.89 6.23
N GLY A 311 29.04 -28.53 5.09
CA GLY A 311 28.33 -29.79 5.00
C GLY A 311 26.80 -29.68 5.11
N THR A 312 26.24 -28.50 4.92
CA THR A 312 24.79 -28.24 4.86
C THR A 312 24.46 -27.27 3.74
N TYR A 313 23.16 -27.07 3.49
CA TYR A 313 22.61 -26.10 2.54
C TYR A 313 21.84 -25.01 3.29
N GLY A 314 21.72 -23.82 2.68
CA GLY A 314 20.88 -22.74 3.16
C GLY A 314 21.43 -21.94 4.35
N ASP A 315 22.66 -22.23 4.81
CA ASP A 315 23.33 -21.44 5.87
C ASP A 315 23.35 -19.95 5.46
N VAL A 316 22.94 -19.08 6.38
CA VAL A 316 22.91 -17.62 6.16
C VAL A 316 24.29 -17.07 5.72
N ALA A 317 25.37 -17.68 6.20
CA ALA A 317 26.74 -17.31 5.81
C ALA A 317 27.11 -17.74 4.37
N ALA A 318 26.25 -18.49 3.70
CA ALA A 318 26.42 -18.90 2.29
C ALA A 318 25.49 -18.13 1.32
N ARG A 319 24.64 -17.24 1.86
CA ARG A 319 23.73 -16.43 1.03
C ARG A 319 24.48 -15.24 0.41
N SER A 320 23.96 -14.77 -0.72
CA SER A 320 24.48 -13.56 -1.39
C SER A 320 24.14 -12.30 -0.59
N GLN A 321 24.62 -11.17 -1.06
CA GLN A 321 24.27 -9.83 -0.57
C GLN A 321 23.88 -8.98 -1.77
N GLY A 322 22.92 -8.07 -1.60
CA GLY A 322 22.39 -7.26 -2.70
C GLY A 322 22.13 -5.80 -2.31
N ILE A 323 21.95 -4.99 -3.33
CA ILE A 323 21.56 -3.57 -3.17
C ILE A 323 20.08 -3.46 -3.47
N SER A 324 19.30 -2.84 -2.56
CA SER A 324 17.89 -2.58 -2.77
C SER A 324 17.65 -1.48 -3.80
N ILE A 325 16.58 -1.61 -4.59
CA ILE A 325 16.08 -0.53 -5.46
C ILE A 325 15.76 0.76 -4.68
N TRP A 326 15.47 0.63 -3.39
CA TRP A 326 15.16 1.77 -2.51
C TRP A 326 16.40 2.53 -2.05
N THR A 327 17.61 2.09 -2.43
CA THR A 327 18.83 2.89 -2.29
C THR A 327 18.91 3.87 -3.45
N ASP A 328 18.79 5.16 -3.19
CA ASP A 328 19.02 6.18 -4.22
C ASP A 328 20.51 6.35 -4.47
N LEU A 329 21.05 5.64 -5.45
CA LEU A 329 22.44 5.74 -5.89
C LEU A 329 22.77 7.07 -6.59
N ALA A 330 21.76 7.85 -6.94
CA ALA A 330 21.93 9.12 -7.68
C ALA A 330 22.05 10.33 -6.76
N THR A 331 21.64 10.23 -5.49
CA THR A 331 21.74 11.31 -4.52
C THR A 331 22.74 10.95 -3.42
N THR A 332 23.75 11.79 -3.23
CA THR A 332 24.66 11.77 -2.07
C THR A 332 23.94 12.21 -0.78
N GLU A 333 22.63 12.35 -0.80
CA GLU A 333 21.81 12.93 0.27
C GLU A 333 21.00 11.89 1.04
N ASP A 334 20.91 10.62 0.58
CA ASP A 334 20.31 9.56 1.38
C ASP A 334 21.35 9.09 2.43
N PRO A 335 21.16 9.44 3.71
CA PRO A 335 22.10 9.05 4.75
C PRO A 335 21.98 7.55 5.12
N TYR A 336 20.98 6.85 4.62
CA TYR A 336 20.63 5.49 4.99
C TYR A 336 20.38 4.60 3.75
N PRO A 337 21.45 4.19 3.04
CA PRO A 337 21.31 3.28 1.91
C PRO A 337 20.73 1.92 2.35
N SER A 338 19.76 1.40 1.61
CA SER A 338 19.12 0.11 1.85
C SER A 338 19.89 -1.02 1.14
N PHE A 339 20.08 -2.15 1.82
CA PHE A 339 20.93 -3.25 1.40
C PHE A 339 20.32 -4.59 1.83
N PHE A 340 20.32 -5.59 0.95
CA PHE A 340 19.83 -6.93 1.31
C PHE A 340 20.95 -7.76 1.92
N SER A 341 20.83 -8.12 3.18
CA SER A 341 21.69 -9.14 3.78
C SER A 341 21.22 -10.55 3.45
N TYR A 342 20.03 -10.70 2.88
CA TYR A 342 19.31 -11.97 2.67
C TYR A 342 19.24 -12.87 3.91
N GLY A 343 19.41 -12.29 5.09
CA GLY A 343 19.20 -13.01 6.35
C GLY A 343 17.73 -13.38 6.56
N LEU A 344 16.85 -12.49 6.19
CA LEU A 344 15.42 -12.74 6.01
C LEU A 344 15.18 -12.98 4.51
N GLY A 345 14.83 -14.20 4.15
CA GLY A 345 14.68 -14.65 2.77
C GLY A 345 13.43 -15.49 2.55
N PHE A 346 13.32 -16.12 1.39
CA PHE A 346 12.13 -16.91 1.02
C PHE A 346 11.79 -18.02 2.02
N TYR A 347 12.80 -18.69 2.57
CA TYR A 347 12.57 -19.70 3.61
C TYR A 347 11.90 -19.08 4.84
N GLU A 348 12.43 -17.97 5.34
CA GLU A 348 11.92 -17.29 6.52
C GLU A 348 10.53 -16.66 6.27
N TYR A 349 10.24 -16.18 5.04
CA TYR A 349 8.90 -15.69 4.72
C TYR A 349 7.85 -16.80 4.70
N PHE A 350 8.14 -17.96 4.12
CA PHE A 350 7.24 -19.11 4.20
C PHE A 350 7.05 -19.59 5.64
N GLN A 351 8.13 -19.63 6.42
CA GLN A 351 8.07 -20.00 7.83
C GLN A 351 7.23 -19.00 8.64
N LEU A 352 7.37 -17.68 8.37
CA LEU A 352 6.55 -16.65 8.99
C LEU A 352 5.07 -16.83 8.62
N ALA A 353 4.75 -17.09 7.35
CA ALA A 353 3.37 -17.33 6.93
C ALA A 353 2.73 -18.46 7.74
N GLU A 354 3.40 -19.61 7.87
CA GLU A 354 2.91 -20.72 8.71
C GLU A 354 2.76 -20.31 10.19
N ASP A 355 3.74 -19.57 10.75
CA ASP A 355 3.74 -19.15 12.16
C ASP A 355 2.57 -18.23 12.53
N ILE A 356 2.11 -17.40 11.59
CA ILE A 356 0.97 -16.49 11.77
C ILE A 356 -0.36 -17.08 11.27
N GLY A 357 -0.36 -18.35 10.79
CA GLY A 357 -1.55 -19.04 10.30
C GLY A 357 -2.00 -18.62 8.91
N ALA A 358 -1.07 -18.10 8.09
CA ALA A 358 -1.31 -17.63 6.72
C ALA A 358 -0.68 -18.58 5.69
N ILE A 359 -1.08 -18.45 4.40
CA ILE A 359 -0.35 -19.07 3.30
C ILE A 359 0.66 -18.08 2.70
N GLY A 360 1.79 -18.60 2.18
CA GLY A 360 2.76 -17.79 1.45
C GLY A 360 2.32 -17.55 0.00
N VAL A 361 2.33 -16.29 -0.44
CA VAL A 361 2.05 -15.87 -1.82
C VAL A 361 3.28 -15.16 -2.38
N PRO A 362 4.25 -15.90 -2.93
CA PRO A 362 5.48 -15.33 -3.44
C PRO A 362 5.25 -14.58 -4.76
N VAL A 363 6.00 -13.49 -4.94
CA VAL A 363 6.08 -12.71 -6.18
C VAL A 363 7.43 -13.00 -6.84
N LEU A 364 7.43 -13.22 -8.16
CA LEU A 364 8.64 -13.49 -8.96
C LEU A 364 8.80 -12.48 -10.08
N ASN A 365 10.05 -12.12 -10.38
CA ASN A 365 10.38 -11.27 -11.50
C ASN A 365 10.10 -12.00 -12.83
N CYS A 366 9.54 -11.30 -13.81
CA CYS A 366 9.24 -11.82 -15.14
C CYS A 366 10.20 -11.27 -16.23
N GLY A 367 11.31 -10.67 -15.84
CA GLY A 367 12.27 -10.03 -16.75
C GLY A 367 11.86 -8.60 -17.13
N LEU A 368 11.01 -7.97 -16.32
CA LEU A 368 10.71 -6.54 -16.35
C LEU A 368 11.29 -5.88 -15.10
N TYR A 369 11.86 -4.70 -15.26
CA TYR A 369 12.33 -3.87 -14.16
C TYR A 369 11.30 -2.81 -13.83
N CYS A 370 11.36 -2.23 -12.64
CA CYS A 370 10.39 -1.28 -12.13
C CYS A 370 10.05 -0.19 -13.18
N GLN A 371 8.80 -0.03 -13.51
CA GLN A 371 8.30 0.86 -14.57
C GLN A 371 8.66 2.33 -14.34
N MET A 372 8.88 2.74 -13.10
CA MET A 372 9.24 4.12 -12.75
C MET A 372 10.76 4.36 -12.70
N ARG A 373 11.57 3.32 -12.43
CA ARG A 373 13.00 3.43 -12.12
C ARG A 373 13.89 2.54 -12.98
N GLY A 374 13.34 1.48 -13.56
CA GLY A 374 14.11 0.42 -14.24
C GLY A 374 14.71 0.83 -15.60
N LYS A 375 15.72 0.08 -16.01
CA LYS A 375 16.44 0.31 -17.27
C LYS A 375 15.76 -0.24 -18.52
N GLY A 376 14.58 -0.86 -18.39
CA GLY A 376 13.83 -1.46 -19.49
C GLY A 376 13.87 -3.01 -19.46
N PRO A 377 13.08 -3.66 -20.32
CA PRO A 377 12.87 -5.11 -20.28
C PRO A 377 14.10 -5.92 -20.68
N VAL A 378 14.23 -7.10 -20.07
CA VAL A 378 15.10 -8.17 -20.56
C VAL A 378 14.56 -8.70 -21.90
N ALA A 379 15.42 -8.94 -22.88
CA ALA A 379 14.97 -9.56 -24.14
C ALA A 379 14.50 -11.00 -23.88
N MET A 380 13.29 -11.34 -24.31
CA MET A 380 12.76 -12.70 -24.18
C MET A 380 13.47 -13.72 -25.07
N PHE A 381 13.74 -13.35 -26.31
CA PHE A 381 14.26 -14.25 -27.33
C PHE A 381 15.57 -13.76 -27.94
N GLU A 382 16.41 -14.70 -28.32
CA GLU A 382 17.56 -14.48 -29.17
C GLU A 382 17.15 -13.95 -30.56
N ALA A 383 18.11 -13.59 -31.38
CA ALA A 383 17.87 -13.04 -32.72
C ALA A 383 17.07 -13.97 -33.67
N ASP A 384 16.93 -15.26 -33.35
CA ASP A 384 16.11 -16.22 -34.09
C ASP A 384 14.59 -16.11 -33.77
N GLY A 385 14.23 -15.33 -32.76
CA GLY A 385 12.83 -15.10 -32.35
C GLY A 385 12.13 -16.31 -31.72
N THR A 386 12.86 -17.36 -31.35
CA THR A 386 12.29 -18.61 -30.80
C THR A 386 13.06 -19.21 -29.64
N THR A 387 14.37 -18.98 -29.57
CA THR A 387 15.22 -19.41 -28.44
C THR A 387 15.19 -18.35 -27.36
N TYR A 388 14.88 -18.73 -26.12
CA TYR A 388 14.96 -17.80 -25.01
C TYR A 388 16.39 -17.31 -24.80
N THR A 389 16.54 -16.04 -24.40
CA THR A 389 17.81 -15.55 -23.86
C THR A 389 18.14 -16.29 -22.57
N GLU A 390 19.39 -16.35 -22.20
CA GLU A 390 19.86 -17.02 -20.99
C GLU A 390 19.14 -16.49 -19.75
N LEU A 391 19.08 -15.17 -19.59
CA LEU A 391 18.47 -14.53 -18.44
C LEU A 391 16.94 -14.71 -18.39
N PHE A 392 16.22 -14.63 -19.52
CA PHE A 392 14.78 -14.88 -19.52
C PHE A 392 14.46 -16.36 -19.23
N ALA A 393 15.25 -17.29 -19.76
CA ALA A 393 15.14 -18.71 -19.44
C ALA A 393 15.36 -18.96 -17.94
N GLN A 394 16.28 -18.22 -17.30
CA GLN A 394 16.54 -18.33 -15.87
C GLN A 394 15.30 -17.90 -15.07
N TYR A 395 14.66 -16.75 -15.33
CA TYR A 395 13.45 -16.34 -14.63
C TYR A 395 12.33 -17.37 -14.72
N ILE A 396 12.15 -18.00 -15.89
CA ILE A 396 11.19 -19.11 -16.02
C ILE A 396 11.60 -20.30 -15.15
N GLN A 397 12.89 -20.66 -15.14
CA GLN A 397 13.40 -21.78 -14.34
C GLN A 397 13.28 -21.49 -12.84
N ASP A 398 13.46 -20.23 -12.41
CA ASP A 398 13.32 -19.81 -11.01
C ASP A 398 11.90 -20.06 -10.49
N MET A 399 10.86 -19.85 -11.31
CA MET A 399 9.49 -20.24 -10.98
C MET A 399 9.35 -21.76 -10.76
N LEU A 400 9.91 -22.57 -11.66
CA LEU A 400 9.81 -24.02 -11.57
C LEU A 400 10.60 -24.56 -10.37
N ASP A 401 11.76 -24.01 -10.10
CA ASP A 401 12.62 -24.36 -8.97
C ASP A 401 11.99 -23.96 -7.63
N LEU A 402 11.25 -22.85 -7.59
CA LEU A 402 10.50 -22.45 -6.39
C LEU A 402 9.41 -23.45 -6.04
N VAL A 403 8.69 -23.99 -7.04
CA VAL A 403 7.70 -25.06 -6.80
C VAL A 403 8.39 -26.29 -6.22
N GLU A 404 9.57 -26.66 -6.73
CA GLU A 404 10.36 -27.77 -6.19
C GLU A 404 10.88 -27.46 -4.77
N PHE A 405 11.33 -26.24 -4.50
CA PHE A 405 11.75 -25.81 -3.17
C PHE A 405 10.60 -25.96 -2.16
N CYS A 406 9.43 -25.45 -2.48
CA CYS A 406 8.29 -25.49 -1.58
C CYS A 406 7.68 -26.89 -1.43
N ARG A 407 7.56 -27.66 -2.51
CA ARG A 407 6.77 -28.90 -2.56
C ARG A 407 7.58 -30.16 -2.81
N GLY A 408 8.82 -30.04 -3.32
CA GLY A 408 9.69 -31.17 -3.61
C GLY A 408 10.16 -31.92 -2.36
N ASP A 409 10.48 -33.22 -2.51
CA ASP A 409 11.00 -34.02 -1.44
C ASP A 409 12.51 -33.81 -1.23
N LYS A 410 13.08 -34.39 -0.17
CA LYS A 410 14.50 -34.28 0.18
C LYS A 410 15.49 -34.82 -0.86
N ASN A 411 15.04 -35.53 -1.89
CA ASN A 411 15.89 -36.07 -2.93
C ASN A 411 15.93 -35.16 -4.17
N THR A 412 15.10 -34.14 -4.22
CA THR A 412 15.10 -33.14 -5.29
C THR A 412 16.17 -32.08 -5.04
N THR A 413 16.53 -31.31 -6.08
CA THR A 413 17.61 -30.31 -5.98
C THR A 413 17.28 -29.20 -4.98
N TRP A 414 16.04 -28.71 -4.99
CA TRP A 414 15.63 -27.60 -4.14
C TRP A 414 14.90 -28.06 -2.87
N GLY A 415 14.16 -29.15 -2.91
CA GLY A 415 13.51 -29.71 -1.71
C GLY A 415 14.52 -30.13 -0.61
N LYS A 416 15.73 -30.61 -1.00
CA LYS A 416 16.79 -30.89 -0.02
C LYS A 416 17.25 -29.65 0.76
N VAL A 417 17.20 -28.45 0.14
CA VAL A 417 17.60 -27.17 0.78
C VAL A 417 16.59 -26.83 1.87
N ARG A 418 15.27 -26.87 1.55
CA ARG A 418 14.20 -26.66 2.54
C ARG A 418 14.37 -27.62 3.74
N VAL A 419 14.63 -28.90 3.46
CA VAL A 419 14.82 -29.91 4.51
C VAL A 419 16.06 -29.61 5.36
N ALA A 420 17.18 -29.15 4.73
CA ALA A 420 18.40 -28.78 5.44
C ALA A 420 18.21 -27.53 6.31
N LEU A 421 17.36 -26.59 5.89
CA LEU A 421 16.96 -25.42 6.67
C LEU A 421 16.06 -25.77 7.87
N GLY A 422 15.59 -27.03 7.98
CA GLY A 422 14.83 -27.53 9.13
C GLY A 422 13.34 -27.76 8.87
N HIS A 423 12.88 -27.61 7.63
CA HIS A 423 11.46 -27.81 7.25
C HIS A 423 11.31 -29.05 6.34
N PRO A 424 11.16 -30.26 6.89
CA PRO A 424 11.09 -31.49 6.10
C PRO A 424 9.78 -31.62 5.29
N GLU A 425 8.68 -31.08 5.81
CA GLU A 425 7.38 -31.14 5.14
C GLU A 425 7.28 -30.05 4.04
N PRO A 426 6.45 -30.24 3.01
CA PRO A 426 6.18 -29.19 2.01
C PRO A 426 5.57 -27.94 2.65
N PHE A 427 5.92 -26.75 2.14
CA PHE A 427 5.16 -25.53 2.40
C PHE A 427 3.85 -25.53 1.60
N GLU A 428 2.81 -24.92 2.16
CA GLU A 428 1.59 -24.66 1.42
C GLU A 428 1.85 -23.54 0.39
N LEU A 429 1.76 -23.89 -0.91
CA LEU A 429 1.95 -22.96 -2.02
C LEU A 429 0.72 -23.07 -2.92
N LYS A 430 -0.23 -22.15 -2.80
CA LYS A 430 -1.47 -22.12 -3.60
C LYS A 430 -1.33 -21.19 -4.80
N TYR A 431 -0.58 -20.10 -4.66
CA TYR A 431 -0.40 -19.07 -5.67
C TYR A 431 1.06 -18.70 -5.87
N ILE A 432 1.41 -18.29 -7.10
CA ILE A 432 2.65 -17.60 -7.44
C ILE A 432 2.29 -16.38 -8.29
N CYS A 433 2.68 -15.18 -7.85
CA CYS A 433 2.54 -13.96 -8.66
C CYS A 433 3.69 -13.87 -9.67
N ILE A 434 3.37 -13.61 -10.94
CA ILE A 434 4.35 -13.41 -12.00
C ILE A 434 4.40 -11.93 -12.35
N GLY A 435 5.51 -11.27 -12.01
CA GLY A 435 5.68 -9.83 -12.14
C GLY A 435 5.00 -9.03 -11.03
N ASN A 436 5.24 -7.73 -10.99
CA ASN A 436 4.68 -6.76 -10.08
C ASN A 436 4.36 -5.47 -10.84
N GLU A 437 3.14 -4.91 -10.67
CA GLU A 437 2.71 -3.67 -11.33
C GLU A 437 3.01 -3.61 -12.84
N ASN A 438 3.22 -4.76 -13.45
CA ASN A 438 3.51 -4.85 -14.87
C ASN A 438 2.20 -4.87 -15.66
N GLU A 439 2.22 -4.16 -16.79
CA GLU A 439 1.06 -3.97 -17.66
C GLU A 439 1.50 -3.96 -19.13
N ASN A 440 0.57 -3.86 -20.05
CA ASN A 440 0.77 -3.82 -21.50
C ASN A 440 1.26 -5.12 -22.14
N MET A 441 1.44 -5.10 -23.49
CA MET A 441 1.77 -6.30 -24.29
C MET A 441 3.13 -6.88 -23.94
N ASP A 442 4.12 -6.09 -23.52
CA ASP A 442 5.44 -6.62 -23.13
C ASP A 442 5.33 -7.56 -21.92
N TYR A 443 4.46 -7.23 -20.96
CA TYR A 443 4.20 -8.11 -19.84
C TYR A 443 3.31 -9.31 -20.24
N PHE A 444 2.23 -9.07 -20.98
CA PHE A 444 1.25 -10.09 -21.31
C PHE A 444 1.87 -11.26 -22.10
N GLU A 445 2.77 -10.96 -23.03
CA GLU A 445 3.52 -11.98 -23.79
C GLU A 445 4.48 -12.76 -22.88
N ARG A 446 5.14 -12.10 -21.91
CA ARG A 446 6.03 -12.76 -20.94
C ARG A 446 5.24 -13.71 -20.05
N TYR A 447 4.14 -13.26 -19.48
CA TYR A 447 3.26 -14.09 -18.66
C TYR A 447 2.83 -15.36 -19.42
N SER A 448 2.47 -15.23 -20.70
CA SER A 448 2.10 -16.37 -21.53
C SER A 448 3.23 -17.40 -21.68
N GLU A 449 4.50 -16.99 -21.72
CA GLU A 449 5.63 -17.93 -21.75
C GLU A 449 5.85 -18.61 -20.39
N PHE A 450 5.66 -17.89 -19.27
CA PHE A 450 5.65 -18.48 -17.92
C PHE A 450 4.51 -19.51 -17.79
N LEU A 451 3.30 -19.15 -18.18
CA LEU A 451 2.13 -20.05 -18.15
C LEU A 451 2.36 -21.31 -19.00
N LYS A 452 2.96 -21.18 -20.18
CA LYS A 452 3.31 -22.30 -21.05
C LYS A 452 4.30 -23.25 -20.38
N ALA A 453 5.35 -22.70 -19.72
CA ALA A 453 6.33 -23.52 -18.99
C ALA A 453 5.69 -24.19 -17.77
N PHE A 454 4.86 -23.47 -17.03
CA PHE A 454 4.09 -23.96 -15.89
C PHE A 454 3.17 -25.13 -16.29
N ASN A 455 2.36 -24.96 -17.33
CA ASN A 455 1.43 -25.98 -17.82
C ASN A 455 2.17 -27.23 -18.32
N LYS A 456 3.35 -27.07 -18.95
CA LYS A 456 4.20 -28.20 -19.33
C LYS A 456 4.70 -28.95 -18.09
N ALA A 457 5.23 -28.26 -17.09
CA ALA A 457 5.73 -28.87 -15.86
C ALA A 457 4.60 -29.55 -15.06
N LYS A 458 3.41 -28.93 -15.01
CA LYS A 458 2.20 -29.51 -14.41
C LYS A 458 1.76 -30.81 -15.10
N ALA A 459 1.84 -30.86 -16.42
CA ALA A 459 1.53 -32.07 -17.18
C ALA A 459 2.55 -33.21 -16.94
N GLU A 460 3.83 -32.86 -16.72
CA GLU A 460 4.93 -33.82 -16.44
C GLU A 460 4.91 -34.32 -14.98
N ASN A 461 4.50 -33.47 -14.02
CA ASN A 461 4.47 -33.78 -12.58
C ASN A 461 3.17 -33.30 -11.90
N PRO A 462 1.99 -33.85 -12.24
CA PRO A 462 0.70 -33.32 -11.80
C PRO A 462 0.54 -33.26 -10.27
N GLU A 463 1.13 -34.19 -9.52
CA GLU A 463 1.04 -34.20 -8.05
C GLU A 463 1.79 -32.99 -7.43
N LEU A 464 2.91 -32.59 -8.00
CA LEU A 464 3.69 -31.44 -7.49
C LEU A 464 2.97 -30.10 -7.71
N TYR A 465 2.15 -30.00 -8.76
CA TYR A 465 1.42 -28.80 -9.17
C TYR A 465 -0.08 -28.84 -8.81
N GLU A 466 -0.54 -29.82 -8.02
CA GLU A 466 -1.95 -29.93 -7.66
C GLU A 466 -2.43 -28.67 -6.89
N GLY A 467 -3.53 -28.04 -7.35
CA GLY A 467 -4.12 -26.86 -6.71
C GLY A 467 -3.26 -25.58 -6.78
N LEU A 468 -2.12 -25.61 -7.51
CA LEU A 468 -1.30 -24.44 -7.71
C LEU A 468 -1.78 -23.62 -8.93
N GLU A 469 -1.89 -22.30 -8.76
CA GLU A 469 -2.37 -21.34 -9.75
C GLU A 469 -1.38 -20.18 -9.87
N LEU A 470 -1.30 -19.56 -11.06
CA LEU A 470 -0.53 -18.33 -11.24
C LEU A 470 -1.42 -17.11 -11.07
N ILE A 471 -0.86 -16.02 -10.54
CA ILE A 471 -1.48 -14.71 -10.49
C ILE A 471 -0.86 -13.82 -11.57
N TYR A 472 -1.71 -13.07 -12.24
CA TYR A 472 -1.44 -12.25 -13.40
C TYR A 472 -1.55 -10.77 -13.03
N SER A 473 -0.53 -9.95 -13.31
CA SER A 473 -0.55 -8.51 -12.99
C SER A 473 -1.37 -7.70 -14.00
N SER A 474 -2.08 -6.71 -13.54
CA SER A 474 -2.78 -5.73 -14.37
C SER A 474 -2.25 -4.31 -14.24
N GLY A 475 -1.08 -4.15 -13.61
CA GLY A 475 -0.42 -2.86 -13.42
C GLY A 475 -0.83 -2.12 -12.16
N ALA A 476 -0.16 -0.96 -11.97
CA ALA A 476 -0.51 0.03 -10.95
C ALA A 476 -1.43 1.08 -11.60
N ALA A 477 -2.70 1.08 -11.28
CA ALA A 477 -3.64 2.04 -11.82
C ALA A 477 -4.25 2.89 -10.72
N ASP A 478 -4.55 4.16 -11.05
CA ASP A 478 -5.65 4.84 -10.39
C ASP A 478 -6.92 4.07 -10.76
N ALA A 479 -7.51 3.36 -9.80
CA ALA A 479 -8.71 2.55 -10.00
C ALA A 479 -9.86 3.30 -10.68
N ILE A 480 -9.92 4.62 -10.50
CA ILE A 480 -10.91 5.51 -11.11
C ILE A 480 -11.05 5.33 -12.62
N ASN A 481 -10.03 4.86 -13.31
CA ASN A 481 -9.99 4.89 -14.77
C ASN A 481 -10.21 3.55 -15.44
N GLY A 482 -10.09 2.43 -14.72
CA GLY A 482 -10.30 1.08 -15.27
C GLY A 482 -9.46 0.74 -16.51
N TRP A 483 -8.64 1.66 -16.98
CA TRP A 483 -7.95 1.57 -18.26
C TRP A 483 -6.89 0.47 -18.27
N ASN A 484 -6.19 0.27 -17.16
CA ASN A 484 -5.09 -0.70 -17.11
C ASN A 484 -5.61 -2.12 -16.86
N HIS A 485 -6.69 -2.27 -16.11
CA HIS A 485 -7.24 -3.60 -15.80
C HIS A 485 -8.00 -4.22 -16.98
N ILE A 486 -8.79 -3.43 -17.72
CA ILE A 486 -9.59 -3.93 -18.87
C ILE A 486 -8.73 -4.60 -19.94
N PRO A 487 -7.59 -4.02 -20.41
CA PRO A 487 -6.70 -4.69 -21.35
C PRO A 487 -6.15 -6.02 -20.84
N ALA A 488 -5.86 -6.15 -19.52
CA ALA A 488 -5.41 -7.40 -18.93
C ALA A 488 -6.50 -8.49 -19.02
N TYR A 489 -7.74 -8.17 -18.68
CA TYR A 489 -8.87 -9.12 -18.83
C TYR A 489 -9.16 -9.46 -20.28
N GLN A 490 -9.09 -8.49 -21.21
CA GLN A 490 -9.28 -8.78 -22.63
C GLN A 490 -8.20 -9.72 -23.17
N TYR A 491 -6.94 -9.52 -22.78
CA TYR A 491 -5.86 -10.42 -23.16
C TYR A 491 -6.06 -11.82 -22.58
N ALA A 492 -6.45 -11.94 -21.32
CA ALA A 492 -6.75 -13.23 -20.69
C ALA A 492 -7.85 -13.98 -21.47
N LYS A 493 -8.90 -13.28 -21.85
CA LYS A 493 -9.99 -13.83 -22.67
C LYS A 493 -9.49 -14.33 -24.02
N ASP A 494 -8.68 -13.52 -24.73
CA ASP A 494 -8.14 -13.90 -26.05
C ASP A 494 -7.25 -15.14 -25.94
N GLN A 495 -6.50 -15.32 -24.85
CA GLN A 495 -5.68 -16.50 -24.59
C GLN A 495 -6.53 -17.74 -24.28
N LEU A 496 -7.57 -17.61 -23.46
CA LEU A 496 -8.51 -18.71 -23.17
C LEU A 496 -9.23 -19.18 -24.45
N ASP A 497 -9.65 -18.25 -25.29
CA ASP A 497 -10.23 -18.55 -26.61
C ASP A 497 -9.24 -19.32 -27.49
N ALA A 498 -7.98 -18.91 -27.53
CA ALA A 498 -6.92 -19.56 -28.30
C ALA A 498 -6.61 -20.98 -27.79
N MET A 499 -6.69 -21.20 -26.48
CA MET A 499 -6.55 -22.51 -25.83
C MET A 499 -7.80 -23.40 -26.01
N GLY A 500 -8.95 -22.82 -26.34
CA GLY A 500 -10.25 -23.48 -26.35
C GLY A 500 -10.71 -23.91 -24.97
N SER A 501 -10.28 -23.17 -23.93
CA SER A 501 -10.66 -23.40 -22.55
C SER A 501 -11.92 -22.63 -22.17
N THR A 502 -12.70 -23.23 -21.26
CA THR A 502 -13.87 -22.66 -20.61
C THR A 502 -13.65 -22.46 -19.11
N ASP A 503 -12.44 -22.69 -18.62
CA ASP A 503 -12.04 -22.48 -17.22
C ASP A 503 -11.04 -21.32 -17.15
N ALA A 504 -11.42 -20.24 -16.46
CA ALA A 504 -10.59 -19.06 -16.30
C ALA A 504 -9.24 -19.37 -15.61
N LYS A 505 -9.21 -20.39 -14.75
CA LYS A 505 -8.00 -20.87 -14.05
C LYS A 505 -6.95 -21.48 -14.96
N ASP A 506 -7.31 -21.87 -16.19
CA ASP A 506 -6.34 -22.32 -17.19
C ASP A 506 -5.43 -21.16 -17.65
N PHE A 507 -5.85 -19.91 -17.43
CA PHE A 507 -5.04 -18.72 -17.66
C PHE A 507 -4.45 -18.16 -16.35
N ALA A 508 -5.28 -17.81 -15.37
CA ALA A 508 -4.83 -17.29 -14.09
C ALA A 508 -5.84 -17.59 -12.98
N GLY A 509 -5.38 -17.81 -11.75
CA GLY A 509 -6.22 -17.95 -10.56
C GLY A 509 -6.83 -16.61 -10.14
N ALA A 510 -6.05 -15.51 -10.28
CA ALA A 510 -6.50 -14.16 -10.01
C ALA A 510 -5.72 -13.14 -10.86
N VAL A 511 -6.29 -11.93 -10.96
CA VAL A 511 -5.65 -10.75 -11.54
C VAL A 511 -5.29 -9.79 -10.41
N ASP A 512 -4.01 -9.43 -10.34
CA ASP A 512 -3.45 -8.53 -9.34
C ASP A 512 -3.68 -7.07 -9.73
N GLN A 513 -4.29 -6.30 -8.82
CA GLN A 513 -4.62 -4.89 -8.96
C GLN A 513 -4.00 -4.08 -7.82
N HIS A 514 -3.42 -2.91 -8.13
CA HIS A 514 -2.82 -2.01 -7.15
C HIS A 514 -3.37 -0.61 -7.29
N TYR A 515 -3.75 0.06 -6.19
CA TYR A 515 -4.12 1.48 -6.18
C TYR A 515 -4.06 2.13 -4.81
N TYR A 516 -3.65 3.40 -4.81
CA TYR A 516 -3.55 4.27 -3.65
C TYR A 516 -4.33 5.55 -3.93
N ASN A 517 -5.32 5.87 -3.09
CA ASN A 517 -6.20 7.01 -3.30
C ASN A 517 -6.37 7.85 -2.03
N GLU A 518 -6.94 9.05 -2.19
CA GLU A 518 -7.36 9.85 -1.05
C GLU A 518 -8.53 9.17 -0.30
N PRO A 519 -8.70 9.40 1.02
CA PRO A 519 -9.77 8.79 1.81
C PRO A 519 -11.18 8.97 1.21
N GLU A 520 -11.46 10.12 0.62
CA GLU A 520 -12.74 10.43 -0.03
C GLU A 520 -13.04 9.51 -1.22
N TRP A 521 -12.00 9.04 -1.92
CA TRP A 521 -12.18 8.10 -3.00
C TRP A 521 -12.75 6.76 -2.48
N PHE A 522 -12.18 6.23 -1.42
CA PHE A 522 -12.61 4.97 -0.81
C PHE A 522 -14.05 5.04 -0.29
N LEU A 523 -14.44 6.16 0.35
CA LEU A 523 -15.81 6.39 0.81
C LEU A 523 -16.84 6.39 -0.34
N LYS A 524 -16.45 6.87 -1.52
CA LYS A 524 -17.32 6.95 -2.70
C LYS A 524 -17.37 5.66 -3.51
N HIS A 525 -16.38 4.79 -3.39
CA HIS A 525 -16.23 3.62 -4.25
C HIS A 525 -16.38 2.29 -3.49
N THR A 526 -17.16 2.28 -2.42
CA THR A 526 -17.45 1.04 -1.66
C THR A 526 -18.26 0.01 -2.48
N ASP A 527 -18.83 0.45 -3.60
CA ASP A 527 -19.55 -0.35 -4.59
C ASP A 527 -18.69 -0.67 -5.86
N TYR A 528 -17.36 -0.44 -5.78
CA TYR A 528 -16.46 -0.58 -6.93
C TYR A 528 -16.54 -1.96 -7.59
N TYR A 529 -16.66 -3.02 -6.80
CA TYR A 529 -16.76 -4.39 -7.27
C TYR A 529 -18.19 -4.90 -7.39
N ASP A 530 -19.23 -4.09 -7.11
CA ASP A 530 -20.61 -4.50 -7.19
C ASP A 530 -21.04 -4.82 -8.63
N GLU A 531 -22.15 -5.57 -8.77
CA GLU A 531 -22.63 -6.13 -10.05
C GLU A 531 -22.89 -5.06 -11.14
N ASP A 532 -23.34 -3.89 -10.77
CA ASP A 532 -23.58 -2.79 -11.70
C ASP A 532 -22.32 -1.99 -12.11
N ASN A 533 -21.19 -2.33 -11.55
CA ASN A 533 -19.90 -1.66 -11.77
C ASN A 533 -18.84 -2.59 -12.38
N TYR A 534 -17.71 -2.72 -11.69
CA TYR A 534 -16.55 -3.45 -12.18
C TYR A 534 -16.81 -4.96 -12.29
N LYS A 535 -17.56 -5.55 -11.35
CA LYS A 535 -17.90 -6.97 -11.34
C LYS A 535 -18.59 -7.38 -12.65
N ARG A 536 -19.63 -6.65 -13.05
CA ARG A 536 -20.32 -6.91 -14.33
C ARG A 536 -19.36 -6.77 -15.53
N THR A 537 -18.48 -5.78 -15.53
CA THR A 537 -17.50 -5.61 -16.62
C THR A 537 -16.57 -6.82 -16.72
N VAL A 538 -16.07 -7.32 -15.60
CA VAL A 538 -15.21 -8.51 -15.54
C VAL A 538 -15.98 -9.75 -15.96
N GLU A 539 -17.21 -9.94 -15.47
CA GLU A 539 -18.08 -11.04 -15.85
C GLU A 539 -18.43 -11.02 -17.33
N GLU A 540 -18.77 -9.86 -17.90
CA GLU A 540 -19.05 -9.72 -19.34
C GLU A 540 -17.82 -10.09 -20.20
N MET A 541 -16.61 -9.83 -19.72
CA MET A 541 -15.37 -10.16 -20.42
C MET A 541 -14.96 -11.63 -20.30
N THR A 542 -15.25 -12.29 -19.18
CA THR A 542 -14.77 -13.64 -18.90
C THR A 542 -15.88 -14.67 -18.71
N ASP A 543 -16.93 -14.38 -17.94
CA ASP A 543 -17.94 -15.34 -17.51
C ASP A 543 -19.00 -15.65 -18.57
N THR A 544 -19.41 -14.70 -19.39
CA THR A 544 -20.36 -14.91 -20.49
C THR A 544 -19.92 -16.02 -21.46
N ILE A 545 -18.63 -16.35 -21.44
CA ILE A 545 -18.01 -17.32 -22.36
C ILE A 545 -17.52 -18.56 -21.63
N TYR A 546 -17.04 -18.42 -20.36
CA TYR A 546 -16.29 -19.47 -19.67
C TYR A 546 -16.96 -19.99 -18.39
N GLY A 547 -18.09 -19.44 -17.97
CA GLY A 547 -18.85 -19.92 -16.80
C GLY A 547 -18.16 -19.67 -15.45
N GLY A 548 -17.23 -18.73 -15.38
CA GLY A 548 -16.57 -18.31 -14.14
C GLY A 548 -15.55 -17.21 -14.38
N ALA A 549 -15.74 -16.04 -13.75
CA ALA A 549 -14.84 -14.90 -13.87
C ALA A 549 -13.47 -15.18 -13.25
N ILE A 550 -12.40 -14.60 -13.80
CA ILE A 550 -11.09 -14.58 -13.16
C ILE A 550 -11.23 -13.76 -11.87
N LYS A 551 -10.77 -14.33 -10.75
CA LYS A 551 -10.80 -13.68 -9.44
C LYS A 551 -9.92 -12.44 -9.39
N ILE A 552 -10.20 -11.57 -8.42
CA ILE A 552 -9.42 -10.35 -8.16
C ILE A 552 -8.50 -10.59 -6.96
N PHE A 553 -7.25 -10.27 -7.13
CA PHE A 553 -6.30 -10.06 -6.06
C PHE A 553 -6.01 -8.56 -5.96
N LEU A 554 -6.51 -7.89 -4.93
CA LEU A 554 -6.12 -6.53 -4.60
C LEU A 554 -4.82 -6.58 -3.80
N GLY A 555 -3.69 -6.72 -4.53
CA GLY A 555 -2.38 -7.03 -3.94
C GLY A 555 -1.74 -5.88 -3.20
N GLU A 556 -2.12 -4.63 -3.52
CA GLU A 556 -1.71 -3.44 -2.80
C GLU A 556 -2.82 -2.38 -2.81
N TYR A 557 -3.23 -1.91 -1.64
CA TYR A 557 -4.07 -0.72 -1.53
C TYR A 557 -3.85 0.00 -0.20
N ALA A 558 -4.06 1.31 -0.19
CA ALA A 558 -4.20 2.12 1.03
C ALA A 558 -4.84 3.48 0.72
N ALA A 559 -5.51 4.06 1.69
CA ALA A 559 -5.80 5.48 1.72
C ALA A 559 -4.51 6.26 2.07
N LYS A 560 -4.25 7.40 1.38
CA LYS A 560 -2.98 8.15 1.48
C LYS A 560 -2.80 8.91 2.82
N SER A 561 -3.10 8.26 3.94
CA SER A 561 -2.96 8.79 5.30
C SER A 561 -3.04 7.65 6.31
N ASN A 562 -2.58 7.86 7.57
CA ASN A 562 -2.80 6.96 8.71
C ASN A 562 -3.74 7.55 9.77
N THR A 563 -4.47 8.62 9.45
CA THR A 563 -5.44 9.22 10.36
C THR A 563 -6.72 8.36 10.47
N LEU A 564 -7.52 8.60 11.52
CA LEU A 564 -8.83 7.95 11.67
C LEU A 564 -9.73 8.14 10.43
N LYS A 565 -9.60 9.26 9.71
CA LYS A 565 -10.33 9.47 8.45
C LYS A 565 -9.98 8.42 7.40
N ALA A 566 -8.70 8.12 7.23
CA ALA A 566 -8.22 7.09 6.31
C ALA A 566 -8.71 5.72 6.75
N ALA A 567 -8.50 5.36 8.01
CA ALA A 567 -8.93 4.09 8.57
C ALA A 567 -10.45 3.82 8.43
N LEU A 568 -11.30 4.85 8.65
CA LEU A 568 -12.75 4.75 8.43
C LEU A 568 -13.09 4.60 6.95
N SER A 569 -12.36 5.27 6.06
CA SER A 569 -12.60 5.17 4.62
C SER A 569 -12.21 3.79 4.09
N GLU A 570 -11.13 3.21 4.59
CA GLU A 570 -10.73 1.83 4.30
C GLU A 570 -11.74 0.84 4.86
N ALA A 571 -12.20 1.03 6.11
CA ALA A 571 -13.24 0.21 6.70
C ALA A 571 -14.53 0.20 5.86
N ALA A 572 -14.97 1.36 5.39
CA ALA A 572 -16.11 1.48 4.49
C ALA A 572 -15.86 0.69 3.19
N TYR A 573 -14.69 0.84 2.58
CA TYR A 573 -14.30 0.12 1.38
C TYR A 573 -14.21 -1.40 1.60
N MET A 574 -13.67 -1.84 2.73
CA MET A 574 -13.57 -3.26 3.12
C MET A 574 -14.95 -3.91 3.28
N THR A 575 -16.01 -3.15 3.62
CA THR A 575 -17.38 -3.70 3.56
C THR A 575 -17.78 -4.08 2.13
N GLY A 576 -17.31 -3.34 1.14
CA GLY A 576 -17.48 -3.65 -0.29
C GLY A 576 -16.65 -4.84 -0.74
N LEU A 577 -15.41 -4.98 -0.27
CA LEU A 577 -14.57 -6.15 -0.56
C LEU A 577 -15.23 -7.44 -0.04
N GLU A 578 -15.69 -7.44 1.22
CA GLU A 578 -16.36 -8.61 1.82
C GLU A 578 -17.72 -8.89 1.15
N ARG A 579 -18.48 -7.86 0.80
CA ARG A 579 -19.75 -8.01 0.06
C ARG A 579 -19.56 -8.62 -1.34
N ASN A 580 -18.38 -8.50 -1.93
CA ASN A 580 -18.01 -9.07 -3.22
C ASN A 580 -16.98 -10.21 -3.09
N GLY A 581 -16.99 -10.95 -1.98
CA GLY A 581 -16.08 -12.04 -1.70
C GLY A 581 -16.18 -13.23 -2.67
N ASP A 582 -17.19 -13.26 -3.51
CA ASP A 582 -17.33 -14.22 -4.61
C ASP A 582 -16.42 -13.89 -5.80
N ILE A 583 -15.98 -12.65 -5.97
CA ILE A 583 -15.04 -12.22 -7.01
C ILE A 583 -13.71 -11.74 -6.44
N VAL A 584 -13.68 -11.10 -5.28
CA VAL A 584 -12.45 -10.67 -4.59
C VAL A 584 -11.88 -11.84 -3.80
N GLU A 585 -10.83 -12.46 -4.33
CA GLU A 585 -10.17 -13.61 -3.69
C GLU A 585 -9.29 -13.18 -2.53
N MET A 586 -8.51 -12.10 -2.69
CA MET A 586 -7.52 -11.64 -1.73
C MET A 586 -7.41 -10.11 -1.76
N ALA A 587 -7.15 -9.49 -0.61
CA ALA A 587 -6.84 -8.07 -0.48
C ALA A 587 -5.78 -7.83 0.60
N ALA A 588 -4.77 -6.99 0.32
CA ALA A 588 -3.69 -6.66 1.24
C ALA A 588 -3.43 -5.14 1.32
N TYR A 589 -3.43 -4.60 2.54
CA TYR A 589 -2.93 -3.25 2.79
C TYR A 589 -1.43 -3.15 2.49
N ALA A 590 -0.97 -2.06 1.92
CA ALA A 590 0.43 -1.84 1.56
C ALA A 590 0.90 -0.38 1.82
N PRO A 591 2.18 -0.19 2.22
CA PRO A 591 3.13 -1.16 2.77
C PRO A 591 2.87 -1.56 4.22
N LEU A 592 3.47 -2.70 4.64
CA LEU A 592 3.26 -3.26 5.97
C LEU A 592 4.02 -2.50 7.06
N PHE A 593 5.31 -2.22 6.86
CA PHE A 593 6.22 -1.69 7.88
C PHE A 593 6.90 -0.39 7.47
N SER A 594 7.15 0.48 8.45
CA SER A 594 8.03 1.64 8.27
C SER A 594 8.83 1.97 9.52
N SER A 595 10.14 2.16 9.33
CA SER A 595 10.95 2.86 10.31
C SER A 595 10.50 4.31 10.46
N THR A 596 10.55 4.83 11.70
CA THR A 596 10.32 6.26 11.98
C THR A 596 11.49 7.15 11.58
N VAL A 597 12.68 6.56 11.37
CA VAL A 597 13.94 7.27 11.08
C VAL A 597 14.16 7.47 9.59
N ALA A 598 13.91 6.44 8.80
CA ALA A 598 14.11 6.48 7.35
C ALA A 598 12.87 5.90 6.62
N ARG A 599 12.34 6.67 5.68
CA ARG A 599 11.08 6.35 5.03
C ARG A 599 11.09 6.76 3.57
N HIS A 600 10.83 5.81 2.69
CA HIS A 600 10.70 6.02 1.24
C HIS A 600 9.23 6.15 0.79
N TRP A 601 8.29 5.57 1.57
CA TRP A 601 6.85 5.56 1.25
C TRP A 601 5.97 5.73 2.50
N ALA A 602 4.81 6.33 2.33
CA ALA A 602 3.71 6.42 3.29
C ALA A 602 2.38 6.39 2.52
N PRO A 603 1.28 5.90 3.13
CA PRO A 603 1.11 5.47 4.54
C PRO A 603 1.75 4.11 4.85
N ASN A 604 1.73 3.65 6.11
CA ASN A 604 2.24 2.34 6.52
C ASN A 604 1.40 1.75 7.64
N LEU A 605 1.27 0.42 7.68
CA LEU A 605 0.38 -0.24 8.64
C LEU A 605 0.99 -0.27 10.06
N ILE A 606 2.28 -0.60 10.18
CA ILE A 606 3.00 -0.74 11.45
C ILE A 606 4.25 0.15 11.42
N TRP A 607 4.43 0.95 12.46
CA TRP A 607 5.58 1.83 12.66
C TRP A 607 6.51 1.24 13.70
N PHE A 608 7.83 1.39 13.50
CA PHE A 608 8.83 0.90 14.44
C PHE A 608 10.06 1.81 14.53
N ASP A 609 10.77 1.70 15.64
CA ASP A 609 12.14 2.16 15.82
C ASP A 609 13.03 0.99 16.28
N ASN A 610 14.19 1.26 16.89
CA ASN A 610 15.13 0.20 17.25
C ASN A 610 14.71 -0.68 18.44
N ASP A 611 13.69 -0.28 19.22
CA ASP A 611 13.24 -1.04 20.41
C ASP A 611 11.72 -1.11 20.59
N THR A 612 10.93 -0.46 19.72
CA THR A 612 9.47 -0.35 19.88
C THR A 612 8.75 -0.54 18.55
N ALA A 613 7.56 -1.11 18.57
CA ALA A 613 6.66 -1.22 17.43
C ALA A 613 5.25 -0.77 17.80
N MET A 614 4.51 -0.21 16.82
CA MET A 614 3.17 0.32 17.03
C MET A 614 2.30 0.13 15.78
N GLY A 615 1.07 -0.39 15.94
CA GLY A 615 0.04 -0.38 14.89
C GLY A 615 -0.52 1.03 14.65
N SER A 616 -0.68 1.42 13.39
CA SER A 616 -1.48 2.58 13.01
C SER A 616 -2.97 2.36 13.33
N ILE A 617 -3.82 3.37 13.16
CA ILE A 617 -5.27 3.17 13.29
C ILE A 617 -5.76 2.21 12.18
N ASP A 618 -5.17 2.30 10.98
CA ASP A 618 -5.47 1.39 9.87
C ASP A 618 -5.15 -0.07 10.24
N TYR A 619 -4.06 -0.34 10.97
CA TYR A 619 -3.74 -1.67 11.48
C TYR A 619 -4.89 -2.26 12.31
N TYR A 620 -5.47 -1.48 13.21
CA TYR A 620 -6.57 -1.95 14.05
C TYR A 620 -7.87 -2.14 13.27
N VAL A 621 -8.11 -1.38 12.22
CA VAL A 621 -9.22 -1.59 11.28
C VAL A 621 -9.01 -2.87 10.46
N GLN A 622 -7.82 -3.07 9.88
CA GLN A 622 -7.49 -4.31 9.16
C GLN A 622 -7.62 -5.53 10.08
N LYS A 623 -7.14 -5.43 11.33
CA LYS A 623 -7.30 -6.47 12.37
C LYS A 623 -8.77 -6.78 12.65
N LEU A 624 -9.61 -5.74 12.81
CA LEU A 624 -11.03 -5.91 13.08
C LEU A 624 -11.73 -6.73 11.97
N PHE A 625 -11.42 -6.45 10.72
CA PHE A 625 -11.98 -7.19 9.58
C PHE A 625 -11.42 -8.61 9.47
N SER A 626 -10.12 -8.79 9.64
CA SER A 626 -9.47 -10.11 9.52
C SER A 626 -9.94 -11.09 10.61
N VAL A 627 -10.00 -10.67 11.88
CA VAL A 627 -10.45 -11.54 12.97
C VAL A 627 -11.96 -11.78 12.98
N ASN A 628 -12.73 -10.96 12.28
CA ASN A 628 -14.19 -11.08 12.13
C ASN A 628 -14.59 -11.38 10.68
N GLN A 629 -13.74 -11.98 9.87
CA GLN A 629 -14.11 -12.41 8.52
C GLN A 629 -15.23 -13.46 8.60
N GLY A 630 -16.27 -13.28 7.74
CA GLY A 630 -17.33 -14.28 7.56
C GLY A 630 -16.97 -15.34 6.52
N SER A 631 -17.81 -16.37 6.41
CA SER A 631 -17.72 -17.42 5.39
C SER A 631 -18.68 -17.20 4.22
N ALA A 632 -19.84 -16.57 4.45
CA ALA A 632 -20.82 -16.22 3.41
C ALA A 632 -21.51 -14.88 3.70
N VAL A 633 -21.82 -14.14 2.63
CA VAL A 633 -22.59 -12.88 2.71
C VAL A 633 -24.07 -13.18 2.85
N LEU A 634 -24.72 -12.60 3.85
CA LEU A 634 -26.16 -12.67 4.04
C LEU A 634 -26.87 -11.55 3.27
N ASN A 635 -28.07 -11.85 2.75
CA ASN A 635 -28.90 -10.85 2.10
C ASN A 635 -29.32 -9.77 3.10
N HIS A 636 -28.91 -8.52 2.83
CA HIS A 636 -29.18 -7.39 3.73
C HIS A 636 -29.38 -6.08 2.96
N THR A 637 -30.11 -5.15 3.60
CA THR A 637 -30.34 -3.80 3.07
C THR A 637 -30.20 -2.78 4.21
N LEU A 638 -29.40 -1.74 3.99
CA LEU A 638 -29.25 -0.59 4.87
C LEU A 638 -29.95 0.63 4.27
N ASP A 639 -31.01 1.10 4.89
CA ASP A 639 -31.76 2.29 4.47
C ASP A 639 -31.42 3.52 5.32
N GLY A 640 -31.51 4.71 4.70
CA GLY A 640 -31.27 6.01 5.35
C GLY A 640 -29.83 6.46 5.40
N ALA A 641 -28.88 5.62 4.94
CA ALA A 641 -27.44 5.92 5.05
C ALA A 641 -26.90 6.81 3.92
N LYS A 642 -27.50 6.79 2.73
CA LYS A 642 -27.02 7.56 1.58
C LYS A 642 -27.14 9.06 1.81
N VAL A 643 -26.12 9.82 1.46
CA VAL A 643 -26.13 11.29 1.46
C VAL A 643 -26.86 11.75 0.20
N GLU A 644 -27.92 12.53 0.36
CA GLU A 644 -28.58 13.18 -0.77
C GLU A 644 -27.61 14.20 -1.40
N GLN A 645 -27.34 14.05 -2.68
CA GLN A 645 -26.51 14.98 -3.42
C GLN A 645 -27.32 16.21 -3.82
N GLU A 646 -26.74 17.40 -3.65
CA GLU A 646 -27.38 18.64 -4.15
C GLU A 646 -27.32 18.70 -5.67
N ASP A 647 -28.42 19.12 -6.29
CA ASP A 647 -28.49 19.40 -7.72
C ASP A 647 -27.37 20.36 -8.15
N LEU A 648 -26.79 20.10 -9.31
CA LEU A 648 -25.88 21.08 -9.94
C LEU A 648 -26.64 22.37 -10.23
N LYS A 649 -26.09 23.48 -9.75
CA LYS A 649 -26.71 24.80 -9.93
C LYS A 649 -25.68 25.84 -10.36
N GLY A 650 -26.10 26.75 -11.21
CA GLY A 650 -25.24 27.85 -11.63
C GLY A 650 -25.57 28.44 -13.00
N SER A 651 -24.95 29.55 -13.28
CA SER A 651 -25.03 30.19 -14.61
C SER A 651 -24.22 29.39 -15.65
N VAL A 652 -24.27 29.83 -16.90
CA VAL A 652 -23.54 29.20 -18.03
C VAL A 652 -22.46 30.12 -18.57
N GLY A 653 -21.65 29.65 -19.51
CA GLY A 653 -20.61 30.49 -20.08
C GLY A 653 -20.07 30.00 -21.42
N VAL A 654 -19.20 30.81 -21.98
CA VAL A 654 -18.39 30.48 -23.14
C VAL A 654 -16.94 30.89 -22.90
N GLY A 655 -16.01 30.12 -23.48
CA GLY A 655 -14.60 30.42 -23.34
C GLY A 655 -13.72 29.80 -24.40
N THR A 656 -12.44 30.12 -24.33
CA THR A 656 -11.41 29.59 -25.22
C THR A 656 -10.08 29.50 -24.50
N TRP A 657 -9.29 28.51 -24.91
CA TRP A 657 -7.90 28.38 -24.49
C TRP A 657 -7.01 28.30 -25.73
N TYR A 658 -6.00 29.14 -25.84
CA TYR A 658 -5.13 29.24 -27.02
C TYR A 658 -5.89 29.30 -28.36
N THR A 659 -7.13 29.80 -28.36
CA THR A 659 -8.04 29.76 -29.49
C THR A 659 -8.87 31.05 -29.61
N SER A 660 -9.00 31.58 -30.80
CA SER A 660 -9.97 32.61 -31.15
C SER A 660 -11.26 31.99 -31.64
N ALA A 661 -12.37 32.34 -31.02
CA ALA A 661 -13.68 31.80 -31.40
C ALA A 661 -14.80 32.85 -31.37
N ALA A 662 -15.88 32.52 -32.06
CA ALA A 662 -17.13 33.28 -32.08
C ALA A 662 -18.27 32.41 -31.56
N PHE A 663 -19.12 32.98 -30.68
CA PHE A 663 -20.26 32.34 -30.08
C PHE A 663 -21.54 33.12 -30.38
N ASP A 664 -22.61 32.44 -30.76
CA ASP A 664 -23.91 33.02 -31.12
C ASP A 664 -25.06 32.08 -30.67
N ASN A 665 -26.28 32.57 -30.78
CA ASN A 665 -27.51 31.83 -30.50
C ASN A 665 -27.53 31.14 -29.13
N ILE A 666 -26.99 31.83 -28.11
CA ILE A 666 -26.94 31.35 -26.72
C ILE A 666 -28.36 31.26 -26.16
N LYS A 667 -28.74 30.10 -25.62
CA LYS A 667 -30.07 29.90 -25.06
C LYS A 667 -30.02 28.93 -23.89
N VAL A 668 -30.68 29.28 -22.79
CA VAL A 668 -30.90 28.42 -21.62
C VAL A 668 -32.40 28.21 -21.46
N THR A 669 -32.82 26.96 -21.33
CA THR A 669 -34.23 26.54 -21.22
C THR A 669 -34.40 25.67 -19.99
N ASP A 670 -35.38 25.93 -19.19
CA ASP A 670 -35.76 25.08 -18.05
C ASP A 670 -36.31 23.74 -18.55
N ASN A 671 -35.81 22.64 -18.04
CA ASN A 671 -36.14 21.30 -18.53
C ASN A 671 -37.54 20.81 -18.11
N GLU A 672 -38.07 21.32 -17.01
CA GLU A 672 -39.39 20.93 -16.51
C GLU A 672 -40.55 21.71 -17.21
N THR A 673 -40.35 23.01 -17.34
CA THR A 673 -41.39 23.89 -17.86
C THR A 673 -41.26 24.18 -19.35
N GLY A 674 -40.09 24.03 -19.93
CA GLY A 674 -39.74 24.40 -21.29
C GLY A 674 -39.63 25.92 -21.46
N GLU A 675 -39.66 26.69 -20.36
CA GLU A 675 -39.50 28.14 -20.42
C GLU A 675 -38.07 28.55 -20.76
N VAL A 676 -37.91 29.58 -21.56
CA VAL A 676 -36.61 30.18 -21.86
C VAL A 676 -36.15 31.05 -20.70
N LEU A 677 -35.19 30.54 -19.89
CA LEU A 677 -34.62 31.28 -18.76
C LEU A 677 -33.81 32.49 -19.22
N ALA A 678 -33.00 32.29 -20.25
CA ALA A 678 -32.25 33.41 -20.87
C ALA A 678 -31.89 33.11 -22.33
N GLU A 679 -31.77 34.16 -23.14
CA GLU A 679 -31.24 34.07 -24.49
C GLU A 679 -30.37 35.29 -24.86
N ASP A 680 -29.35 35.06 -25.70
CA ASP A 680 -28.63 36.13 -26.37
C ASP A 680 -28.20 35.71 -27.79
N LYS A 681 -28.70 36.44 -28.78
CA LYS A 681 -28.35 36.24 -30.19
C LYS A 681 -27.14 37.08 -30.62
N CYS A 682 -26.50 37.73 -29.68
CA CYS A 682 -25.29 38.54 -29.88
C CYS A 682 -25.39 39.58 -31.01
N SER A 683 -26.63 39.96 -31.36
CA SER A 683 -26.94 40.76 -32.55
C SER A 683 -26.62 42.25 -32.42
N THR A 684 -26.36 42.75 -31.22
CA THR A 684 -26.06 44.16 -30.96
C THR A 684 -24.89 44.32 -29.96
N ILE A 685 -24.25 45.49 -30.01
CA ILE A 685 -23.17 45.81 -29.05
C ILE A 685 -23.65 45.81 -27.59
N PHE A 686 -24.96 45.96 -27.34
CA PHE A 686 -25.55 45.90 -26.01
C PHE A 686 -25.58 44.45 -25.44
N SER A 687 -25.49 43.44 -26.30
CA SER A 687 -25.35 42.04 -25.84
C SER A 687 -24.16 41.88 -24.91
N LYS A 688 -23.06 42.59 -25.12
CA LYS A 688 -21.89 42.55 -24.28
C LYS A 688 -22.18 42.92 -22.80
N THR A 689 -23.20 43.75 -22.55
CA THR A 689 -23.55 44.14 -21.16
C THR A 689 -24.26 43.04 -20.34
N LYS A 690 -24.65 41.95 -20.98
CA LYS A 690 -25.28 40.81 -20.33
C LYS A 690 -24.28 39.79 -19.80
N TRP A 691 -23.00 39.93 -20.13
CA TRP A 691 -21.94 38.98 -19.86
C TRP A 691 -21.01 39.48 -18.77
N ASP A 692 -20.62 38.59 -17.88
CA ASP A 692 -19.55 38.78 -16.91
C ASP A 692 -18.24 38.20 -17.49
N PHE A 693 -17.27 39.05 -17.80
CA PHE A 693 -15.98 38.65 -18.34
C PHE A 693 -15.03 38.32 -17.19
N ALA A 694 -15.07 37.10 -16.74
CA ALA A 694 -14.43 36.65 -15.51
C ALA A 694 -12.89 36.56 -15.60
N THR A 695 -12.37 36.42 -16.82
CA THR A 695 -10.92 36.40 -17.06
C THR A 695 -10.54 37.33 -18.22
N ASP A 696 -9.25 37.65 -18.30
CA ASP A 696 -8.74 38.52 -19.41
C ASP A 696 -9.01 37.89 -20.77
N GLY A 697 -9.48 38.66 -21.69
CA GLY A 697 -9.80 38.29 -23.06
C GLY A 697 -10.16 39.48 -23.94
N LYS A 698 -9.94 39.35 -25.24
CA LYS A 698 -10.28 40.40 -26.21
C LYS A 698 -11.70 40.23 -26.77
N TRP A 699 -12.67 40.32 -25.85
CA TRP A 699 -14.08 40.08 -26.12
C TRP A 699 -14.76 41.28 -26.82
N LYS A 700 -15.49 41.01 -27.91
CA LYS A 700 -16.29 42.03 -28.66
C LYS A 700 -17.46 41.37 -29.40
N ILE A 701 -18.50 42.15 -29.67
CA ILE A 701 -19.52 41.75 -30.64
C ILE A 701 -19.00 42.08 -32.05
N LYS A 702 -18.88 41.03 -32.87
CA LYS A 702 -18.41 41.14 -34.26
C LYS A 702 -19.26 40.22 -35.15
N SER A 703 -19.81 40.81 -36.22
CA SER A 703 -20.63 40.09 -37.21
C SER A 703 -21.82 39.33 -36.60
N GLY A 704 -22.38 39.84 -35.51
CA GLY A 704 -23.53 39.24 -34.84
C GLY A 704 -23.18 38.14 -33.83
N ALA A 705 -21.93 37.94 -33.48
CA ALA A 705 -21.48 36.95 -32.51
C ALA A 705 -20.60 37.55 -31.41
N LEU A 706 -20.63 37.01 -30.24
CA LEU A 706 -19.67 37.25 -29.13
C LEU A 706 -18.33 36.61 -29.48
N THR A 707 -17.33 37.41 -29.77
CA THR A 707 -16.06 36.92 -30.29
C THR A 707 -14.92 37.22 -29.33
N ASN A 708 -14.16 36.18 -28.98
CA ASN A 708 -12.85 36.31 -28.36
C ASN A 708 -11.76 36.20 -29.45
N THR A 709 -10.80 37.11 -29.43
CA THR A 709 -9.69 37.12 -30.41
C THR A 709 -8.34 36.86 -29.74
N THR A 710 -8.32 36.39 -28.51
CA THR A 710 -7.10 36.05 -27.76
C THR A 710 -6.66 34.66 -28.14
N THR A 711 -5.46 34.50 -28.67
CA THR A 711 -4.83 33.20 -28.96
C THR A 711 -3.60 32.94 -28.08
N ASP A 712 -3.22 33.90 -27.25
CA ASP A 712 -2.07 33.91 -26.35
C ASP A 712 -2.56 34.01 -24.91
N MET A 713 -2.29 32.96 -24.10
CA MET A 713 -2.78 32.87 -22.72
C MET A 713 -1.59 32.53 -21.79
N GLU A 714 -0.88 33.56 -21.37
CA GLU A 714 0.36 33.33 -20.59
C GLU A 714 0.15 32.97 -19.10
N TYR A 715 -1.07 33.20 -18.54
CA TYR A 715 -1.25 33.05 -17.07
C TYR A 715 -2.68 32.70 -16.60
N SER A 716 -3.49 31.92 -17.32
CA SER A 716 -4.82 31.52 -16.81
C SER A 716 -5.05 30.00 -16.89
N ASP A 717 -5.23 29.35 -15.77
CA ASP A 717 -5.58 27.92 -15.69
C ASP A 717 -6.99 27.61 -16.22
N GLN A 718 -7.80 28.60 -16.51
CA GLN A 718 -9.18 28.48 -17.02
C GLN A 718 -9.42 29.12 -18.39
N GLY A 719 -8.37 29.58 -19.08
CA GLY A 719 -8.55 30.26 -20.37
C GLY A 719 -9.21 31.65 -20.26
N SER A 720 -9.70 32.15 -21.39
CA SER A 720 -10.56 33.35 -21.46
C SER A 720 -12.01 32.95 -21.38
N VAL A 721 -12.71 33.23 -20.26
CA VAL A 721 -14.11 32.84 -20.04
C VAL A 721 -15.00 34.05 -19.77
N ALA A 722 -16.24 33.94 -20.22
CA ALA A 722 -17.31 34.91 -19.98
C ALA A 722 -18.57 34.15 -19.54
N TYR A 723 -19.22 34.61 -18.47
CA TYR A 723 -20.39 33.96 -17.86
C TYR A 723 -21.67 34.70 -18.20
N PHE A 724 -22.78 33.97 -18.22
CA PHE A 724 -24.09 34.47 -18.61
C PHE A 724 -25.20 33.82 -17.79
N GLY A 725 -26.08 34.63 -17.21
CA GLY A 725 -27.28 34.16 -16.46
C GLY A 725 -27.15 34.17 -14.95
N GLU A 726 -28.04 33.45 -14.29
CA GLU A 726 -28.17 33.49 -12.83
C GLU A 726 -27.55 32.26 -12.20
N LYS A 727 -27.06 32.40 -10.95
CA LYS A 727 -26.30 31.34 -10.23
C LYS A 727 -27.20 30.29 -9.58
N ASP A 728 -28.50 30.47 -9.58
CA ASP A 728 -29.49 29.60 -8.99
C ASP A 728 -30.21 28.67 -9.98
N TRP A 729 -29.81 28.69 -11.25
CA TRP A 729 -30.42 27.78 -12.23
C TRP A 729 -30.06 26.33 -11.96
N THR A 730 -31.06 25.49 -11.98
CA THR A 730 -30.96 24.02 -11.91
C THR A 730 -31.76 23.40 -13.05
N ASN A 731 -31.55 22.15 -13.37
CA ASN A 731 -32.38 21.38 -14.32
C ASN A 731 -32.64 22.12 -15.65
N TYR A 732 -31.59 22.46 -16.37
CA TYR A 732 -31.68 23.25 -17.59
C TYR A 732 -30.96 22.63 -18.79
N THR A 733 -31.39 23.04 -19.99
CA THR A 733 -30.68 22.77 -21.24
C THR A 733 -30.04 24.06 -21.71
N TYR A 734 -28.74 24.05 -21.91
CA TYR A 734 -27.94 25.14 -22.44
C TYR A 734 -27.48 24.82 -23.86
N THR A 735 -27.76 25.70 -24.84
CA THR A 735 -27.32 25.58 -26.23
C THR A 735 -26.55 26.81 -26.67
N VAL A 736 -25.53 26.62 -27.50
CA VAL A 736 -24.72 27.69 -28.10
C VAL A 736 -24.18 27.27 -29.46
N GLU A 737 -24.15 28.16 -30.43
CA GLU A 737 -23.42 27.98 -31.67
C GLU A 737 -21.99 28.53 -31.51
N ALA A 738 -20.98 27.71 -31.81
CA ALA A 738 -19.57 28.06 -31.66
C ALA A 738 -18.79 27.85 -32.95
N THR A 739 -17.97 28.85 -33.33
CA THR A 739 -17.11 28.78 -34.53
C THR A 739 -15.66 29.08 -34.13
N LYS A 740 -14.76 28.12 -34.36
CA LYS A 740 -13.32 28.35 -34.23
C LYS A 740 -12.82 29.26 -35.36
N LEU A 741 -12.14 30.33 -35.02
CA LEU A 741 -11.61 31.29 -35.99
C LEU A 741 -10.13 31.11 -36.26
N ASP A 742 -9.35 30.77 -35.20
CA ASP A 742 -7.90 30.56 -35.23
C ASP A 742 -7.42 29.92 -33.92
N GLY A 743 -6.21 29.35 -33.89
CA GLY A 743 -5.58 28.81 -32.64
C GLY A 743 -5.44 27.31 -32.62
N SER A 744 -4.81 26.81 -31.56
CA SER A 744 -4.40 25.40 -31.42
C SER A 744 -5.43 24.49 -30.78
N GLU A 745 -6.44 25.02 -30.05
CA GLU A 745 -7.47 24.23 -29.33
C GLU A 745 -8.90 24.56 -29.83
N GLY A 746 -9.92 24.13 -29.16
CA GLY A 746 -11.31 24.33 -29.49
C GLY A 746 -12.02 25.28 -28.53
N PHE A 747 -13.06 24.84 -27.84
CA PHE A 747 -13.96 25.66 -27.01
C PHE A 747 -13.97 25.23 -25.55
N LEU A 748 -14.26 26.20 -24.65
CA LEU A 748 -14.65 25.95 -23.28
C LEU A 748 -16.11 26.36 -23.11
N ILE A 749 -16.93 25.44 -22.57
CA ILE A 749 -18.35 25.64 -22.31
C ILE A 749 -18.62 25.45 -20.81
N PRO A 750 -18.47 26.54 -20.01
CA PRO A 750 -18.79 26.51 -18.58
C PRO A 750 -20.30 26.34 -18.35
N PHE A 751 -20.63 25.59 -17.32
CA PHE A 751 -21.96 25.38 -16.75
C PHE A 751 -21.90 25.15 -15.26
N ALA A 752 -23.02 25.18 -14.57
CA ALA A 752 -23.08 25.13 -13.09
C ALA A 752 -22.11 26.15 -12.45
N VAL A 753 -22.02 27.35 -12.99
CA VAL A 753 -21.04 28.37 -12.61
C VAL A 753 -21.52 29.10 -11.35
N GLN A 754 -20.76 28.99 -10.25
CA GLN A 754 -20.91 29.80 -9.04
C GLN A 754 -19.88 30.96 -9.01
N GLY A 755 -18.79 30.84 -9.72
CA GLY A 755 -17.72 31.80 -9.84
C GLY A 755 -16.53 31.20 -10.57
N LEU A 756 -15.42 31.95 -10.64
CA LEU A 756 -14.20 31.49 -11.27
C LEU A 756 -13.59 30.33 -10.47
N GLU A 757 -13.70 30.38 -9.16
CA GLU A 757 -13.20 29.37 -8.22
C GLU A 757 -14.06 28.10 -8.15
N ASN A 758 -15.34 28.15 -8.57
CA ASN A 758 -16.29 27.04 -8.50
C ASN A 758 -17.15 26.96 -9.76
N ASN A 759 -16.84 26.05 -10.67
CA ASN A 759 -17.58 25.81 -11.90
C ASN A 759 -17.23 24.45 -12.51
N ILE A 760 -18.04 24.01 -13.46
CA ILE A 760 -17.76 22.89 -14.34
C ILE A 760 -17.67 23.43 -15.74
N PHE A 761 -16.75 22.93 -16.54
CA PHE A 761 -16.67 23.31 -17.94
C PHE A 761 -16.34 22.12 -18.84
N TRP A 762 -17.01 22.12 -20.00
CA TRP A 762 -16.74 21.17 -21.05
C TRP A 762 -15.64 21.72 -21.94
N ASN A 763 -14.48 21.06 -21.95
CA ASN A 763 -13.35 21.37 -22.80
C ASN A 763 -13.46 20.55 -24.10
N ILE A 764 -13.62 21.21 -25.24
CA ILE A 764 -13.90 20.60 -26.54
C ILE A 764 -12.74 20.93 -27.48
N GLY A 765 -12.06 19.90 -28.01
CA GLY A 765 -10.83 20.09 -28.78
C GLY A 765 -9.68 20.64 -27.92
N GLY A 766 -9.57 20.24 -26.68
CA GLY A 766 -8.42 20.51 -25.84
C GLY A 766 -7.19 19.67 -26.21
N TRP A 767 -6.08 19.86 -25.48
CA TRP A 767 -4.80 19.15 -25.72
C TRP A 767 -4.37 19.15 -27.18
N GLN A 768 -4.19 20.35 -27.73
CA GLN A 768 -3.81 20.57 -29.13
C GLN A 768 -4.88 20.07 -30.13
N ASN A 769 -6.15 20.28 -29.80
CA ASN A 769 -7.30 19.91 -30.61
C ASN A 769 -7.47 18.41 -30.87
N THR A 770 -7.27 17.60 -29.84
CA THR A 770 -7.36 16.14 -29.94
C THR A 770 -8.48 15.54 -29.10
N VAL A 771 -8.89 16.19 -27.98
CA VAL A 771 -9.73 15.56 -26.94
C VAL A 771 -10.88 16.48 -26.53
N SER A 772 -12.02 15.89 -26.21
CA SER A 772 -13.13 16.47 -25.46
C SER A 772 -13.27 15.82 -24.11
N CYS A 773 -13.44 16.60 -23.01
CA CYS A 773 -13.69 16.09 -21.67
C CYS A 773 -14.34 17.14 -20.77
N LEU A 774 -14.90 16.71 -19.63
CA LEU A 774 -15.25 17.61 -18.53
C LEU A 774 -14.04 17.89 -17.64
N GLN A 775 -14.03 19.10 -17.08
CA GLN A 775 -13.13 19.54 -16.02
C GLN A 775 -13.92 20.32 -14.97
N LYS A 776 -13.51 20.31 -13.72
CA LYS A 776 -14.18 20.99 -12.61
C LYS A 776 -13.20 21.89 -11.87
N MET A 777 -13.67 23.05 -11.44
CA MET A 777 -13.01 23.94 -10.49
C MET A 777 -13.71 23.82 -9.14
N THR A 778 -12.96 23.59 -8.09
CA THR A 778 -13.45 23.62 -6.70
C THR A 778 -12.44 24.38 -5.85
N ASP A 779 -12.85 25.51 -5.27
CA ASP A 779 -12.02 26.37 -4.43
C ASP A 779 -10.65 26.75 -5.05
N ASN A 780 -10.65 27.11 -6.33
CA ASN A 780 -9.49 27.38 -7.19
C ASN A 780 -8.63 26.15 -7.55
N ALA A 781 -8.99 24.94 -7.16
CA ALA A 781 -8.33 23.74 -7.64
C ALA A 781 -8.99 23.21 -8.91
N LYS A 782 -8.21 23.00 -9.98
CA LYS A 782 -8.69 22.45 -11.24
C LYS A 782 -8.43 20.96 -11.32
N THR A 783 -9.47 20.18 -11.62
CA THR A 783 -9.28 18.76 -11.97
C THR A 783 -8.53 18.63 -13.30
N GLY A 784 -7.87 17.50 -13.50
CA GLY A 784 -7.45 17.05 -14.84
C GLY A 784 -8.66 16.76 -15.74
N GLN A 785 -8.49 15.87 -16.71
CA GLN A 785 -9.61 15.31 -17.48
C GLN A 785 -10.45 14.45 -16.53
N ILE A 786 -11.75 14.69 -16.46
CA ILE A 786 -12.65 13.82 -15.68
C ILE A 786 -12.84 12.52 -16.47
N ASN A 787 -12.45 11.41 -15.85
CA ASN A 787 -12.56 10.09 -16.46
C ASN A 787 -14.02 9.73 -16.77
N GLY A 788 -14.21 8.85 -17.75
CA GLY A 788 -15.55 8.56 -18.27
C GLY A 788 -16.15 9.66 -19.14
N THR A 789 -15.50 10.86 -19.21
CA THR A 789 -15.96 11.97 -20.07
C THR A 789 -15.02 12.24 -21.25
N VAL A 790 -13.91 11.51 -21.34
CA VAL A 790 -12.86 11.72 -22.34
C VAL A 790 -13.25 11.05 -23.65
N LYS A 791 -13.23 11.82 -24.75
CA LYS A 791 -13.53 11.32 -26.10
C LYS A 791 -12.66 12.05 -27.12
N ASP A 792 -12.17 11.36 -28.13
CA ASP A 792 -11.44 11.99 -29.24
C ASP A 792 -12.31 13.06 -29.90
N CYS A 793 -11.75 14.26 -30.10
CA CYS A 793 -12.48 15.37 -30.65
C CYS A 793 -11.55 16.35 -31.37
N VAL A 794 -11.88 16.67 -32.64
CA VAL A 794 -11.17 17.64 -33.45
C VAL A 794 -12.14 18.71 -33.93
N ILE A 795 -11.85 19.98 -33.64
CA ILE A 795 -12.64 21.12 -34.04
C ILE A 795 -12.01 21.80 -35.26
N GLU A 796 -12.76 21.87 -36.37
CA GLU A 796 -12.33 22.46 -37.63
C GLU A 796 -12.46 23.98 -37.60
N THR A 797 -11.41 24.68 -38.05
CA THR A 797 -11.44 26.14 -38.19
C THR A 797 -12.44 26.57 -39.27
N GLY A 798 -13.29 27.51 -38.92
CA GLY A 798 -14.31 28.10 -39.84
C GLY A 798 -15.62 27.31 -39.92
N LYS A 799 -15.73 26.13 -39.28
CA LYS A 799 -16.98 25.38 -39.14
C LYS A 799 -17.70 25.84 -37.85
N THR A 800 -19.02 26.02 -37.97
CA THR A 800 -19.89 26.28 -36.82
C THR A 800 -20.46 25.00 -36.32
N TYR A 801 -20.43 24.80 -34.99
CA TYR A 801 -20.96 23.64 -34.29
C TYR A 801 -22.11 24.06 -33.36
N GLU A 802 -23.18 23.27 -33.31
CA GLU A 802 -24.19 23.40 -32.27
C GLU A 802 -23.73 22.59 -31.05
N LEU A 803 -23.50 23.29 -29.94
CA LEU A 803 -23.10 22.68 -28.68
C LEU A 803 -24.29 22.72 -27.72
N LYS A 804 -24.56 21.57 -27.05
CA LYS A 804 -25.66 21.46 -26.10
C LYS A 804 -25.18 20.79 -24.82
N VAL A 805 -25.53 21.36 -23.67
CA VAL A 805 -25.33 20.80 -22.34
C VAL A 805 -26.70 20.66 -21.66
N GLU A 806 -27.06 19.47 -21.25
CA GLU A 806 -28.25 19.17 -20.46
C GLU A 806 -27.81 18.89 -19.02
N VAL A 807 -28.36 19.62 -18.07
CA VAL A 807 -28.14 19.43 -16.63
C VAL A 807 -29.46 19.01 -15.99
N ASN A 808 -29.51 17.83 -15.37
CA ASN A 808 -30.68 17.28 -14.67
C ASN A 808 -30.23 16.70 -13.32
N GLY A 809 -30.51 17.40 -12.24
CA GLY A 809 -29.96 17.04 -10.94
C GLY A 809 -28.43 17.11 -10.96
N THR A 810 -27.76 15.98 -10.73
CA THR A 810 -26.31 15.81 -10.81
C THR A 810 -25.86 15.30 -12.18
N GLN A 811 -26.78 14.84 -13.04
CA GLN A 811 -26.45 14.27 -14.35
C GLN A 811 -26.24 15.35 -15.40
N VAL A 812 -25.20 15.17 -16.21
CA VAL A 812 -24.82 16.07 -17.31
C VAL A 812 -24.68 15.28 -18.61
N LYS A 813 -25.35 15.76 -19.67
CA LYS A 813 -25.16 15.25 -21.04
C LYS A 813 -24.68 16.37 -21.94
N CYS A 814 -23.63 16.09 -22.74
CA CYS A 814 -23.09 17.07 -23.69
C CYS A 814 -23.15 16.54 -25.12
N TYR A 815 -23.52 17.41 -26.04
CA TYR A 815 -23.71 17.03 -27.46
C TYR A 815 -23.03 18.03 -28.42
N ILE A 816 -22.42 17.52 -29.48
CA ILE A 816 -21.92 18.29 -30.62
C ILE A 816 -22.74 17.91 -31.84
N ASP A 817 -23.40 18.88 -32.50
CA ASP A 817 -24.23 18.69 -33.70
C ASP A 817 -25.27 17.54 -33.49
N GLY A 818 -25.76 17.37 -32.25
CA GLY A 818 -26.72 16.33 -31.84
C GLY A 818 -26.12 14.97 -31.51
N GLU A 819 -24.83 14.74 -31.69
CA GLU A 819 -24.12 13.54 -31.27
C GLU A 819 -23.76 13.63 -29.78
N LEU A 820 -24.01 12.57 -28.99
CA LEU A 820 -23.67 12.48 -27.57
C LEU A 820 -22.15 12.30 -27.38
N TYR A 821 -21.52 13.22 -26.66
CA TYR A 821 -20.10 13.19 -26.30
C TYR A 821 -19.86 12.83 -24.85
N VAL A 822 -20.70 13.31 -23.94
CA VAL A 822 -20.61 13.09 -22.50
C VAL A 822 -21.98 12.66 -21.97
N ASP A 823 -22.02 11.63 -21.14
CA ASP A 823 -23.10 11.24 -20.26
C ASP A 823 -22.48 10.91 -18.89
N TYR A 824 -22.57 11.84 -17.94
CA TYR A 824 -21.84 11.75 -16.69
C TYR A 824 -22.69 12.23 -15.50
N ASP A 825 -22.64 11.49 -14.40
CA ASP A 825 -23.34 11.84 -13.16
C ASP A 825 -22.33 12.30 -12.09
N PHE A 826 -22.36 13.59 -11.75
CA PHE A 826 -21.52 14.15 -10.67
C PHE A 826 -21.95 13.72 -9.26
N GLY A 827 -23.14 13.15 -9.13
CA GLY A 827 -23.65 12.59 -7.88
C GLY A 827 -23.27 11.12 -7.67
N TYR A 828 -22.62 10.50 -8.64
CA TYR A 828 -22.16 9.12 -8.55
C TYR A 828 -20.63 9.05 -8.65
N PRO A 829 -19.97 8.18 -7.88
CA PRO A 829 -20.54 7.39 -6.77
C PRO A 829 -20.93 8.26 -5.56
N ALA A 830 -22.03 7.87 -4.89
CA ALA A 830 -22.57 8.62 -3.77
C ALA A 830 -21.90 8.22 -2.45
N GLU A 831 -21.58 9.21 -1.61
CA GLU A 831 -21.16 8.95 -0.23
C GLU A 831 -22.34 8.47 0.64
N ALA A 832 -22.01 7.73 1.70
CA ALA A 832 -22.97 7.40 2.76
C ALA A 832 -22.42 7.84 4.13
N ASN A 833 -23.33 8.03 5.08
CA ASN A 833 -23.01 8.34 6.47
C ASN A 833 -22.72 7.07 7.29
N CYS A 834 -23.18 5.92 6.80
CA CYS A 834 -22.99 4.62 7.41
C CYS A 834 -22.80 3.56 6.32
N TYR A 835 -21.86 2.65 6.53
CA TYR A 835 -21.60 1.51 5.64
C TYR A 835 -21.72 0.20 6.42
N THR A 836 -22.08 -0.89 5.74
CA THR A 836 -22.28 -2.19 6.38
C THR A 836 -22.02 -3.35 5.44
N VAL A 837 -21.60 -4.46 6.03
CA VAL A 837 -21.71 -5.80 5.45
C VAL A 837 -22.18 -6.75 6.53
N VAL A 838 -23.00 -7.72 6.16
CA VAL A 838 -23.48 -8.77 7.08
C VAL A 838 -23.11 -10.12 6.49
N SER A 839 -22.47 -10.93 7.31
CA SER A 839 -22.02 -12.27 6.95
C SER A 839 -22.35 -13.27 8.08
N ASN A 840 -22.24 -14.55 7.80
CA ASN A 840 -22.17 -15.58 8.81
C ASN A 840 -20.81 -16.28 8.76
N ASP A 841 -20.43 -16.94 9.85
CA ASP A 841 -19.26 -17.81 9.86
C ASP A 841 -19.66 -19.31 9.79
N ASP A 842 -18.65 -20.18 9.73
CA ASP A 842 -18.83 -21.65 9.65
C ASP A 842 -19.61 -22.25 10.84
N ASN A 843 -19.71 -21.51 11.96
CA ASN A 843 -20.51 -21.92 13.11
C ASN A 843 -21.96 -21.43 13.02
N GLY A 844 -22.30 -20.63 12.02
CA GLY A 844 -23.57 -19.96 11.83
C GLY A 844 -23.73 -18.69 12.68
N ASP A 845 -22.68 -18.17 13.32
CA ASP A 845 -22.71 -16.88 14.02
C ASP A 845 -22.91 -15.76 13.00
N ILE A 846 -23.82 -14.82 13.28
CA ILE A 846 -24.05 -13.65 12.41
C ILE A 846 -23.08 -12.54 12.79
N ILE A 847 -22.37 -12.01 11.80
CA ILE A 847 -21.39 -10.94 11.94
C ILE A 847 -21.92 -9.70 11.21
N ILE A 848 -22.18 -8.63 11.96
CA ILE A 848 -22.61 -7.35 11.41
C ILE A 848 -21.45 -6.37 11.56
N LYS A 849 -20.91 -5.86 10.46
CA LYS A 849 -19.92 -4.77 10.48
C LYS A 849 -20.60 -3.47 10.11
N LEU A 850 -20.40 -2.44 10.94
CA LEU A 850 -20.97 -1.11 10.79
C LEU A 850 -19.84 -0.07 10.84
N VAL A 851 -19.86 0.87 9.90
CA VAL A 851 -18.90 1.98 9.84
C VAL A 851 -19.67 3.29 9.90
N ASN A 852 -19.50 4.06 10.99
CA ASN A 852 -20.07 5.39 11.16
C ASN A 852 -19.01 6.45 10.88
N VAL A 853 -19.12 7.16 9.77
CA VAL A 853 -18.18 8.21 9.37
C VAL A 853 -18.57 9.60 9.83
N THR A 854 -19.65 9.72 10.63
CA THR A 854 -20.18 11.00 11.10
C THR A 854 -19.68 11.40 12.49
N GLU A 855 -19.72 12.69 12.78
CA GLU A 855 -19.35 13.28 14.08
C GLU A 855 -20.33 12.97 15.22
N ASN A 856 -21.44 12.29 14.92
CA ASN A 856 -22.49 12.00 15.87
C ASN A 856 -22.65 10.50 16.09
N ALA A 857 -22.94 10.10 17.32
CA ALA A 857 -23.41 8.76 17.60
C ALA A 857 -24.70 8.50 16.80
N SER A 858 -24.80 7.35 16.13
CA SER A 858 -25.90 7.01 15.23
C SER A 858 -26.53 5.67 15.61
N THR A 859 -27.86 5.62 15.61
CA THR A 859 -28.62 4.41 15.95
C THR A 859 -29.04 3.67 14.67
N VAL A 860 -28.76 2.36 14.63
CA VAL A 860 -29.24 1.44 13.60
C VAL A 860 -30.35 0.55 14.21
N ALA A 861 -31.50 0.53 13.59
CA ALA A 861 -32.57 -0.43 13.93
C ALA A 861 -32.34 -1.69 13.09
N VAL A 862 -31.96 -2.78 13.74
CA VAL A 862 -31.60 -4.06 13.08
C VAL A 862 -32.78 -5.04 13.21
N LYS A 863 -33.13 -5.63 12.08
CA LYS A 863 -34.12 -6.72 12.02
C LYS A 863 -33.50 -7.93 11.33
N LEU A 864 -33.46 -9.05 12.05
CA LEU A 864 -32.95 -10.33 11.55
C LEU A 864 -34.16 -11.24 11.26
N ASP A 865 -34.47 -11.45 10.00
CA ASP A 865 -35.43 -12.45 9.59
C ASP A 865 -34.75 -13.84 9.57
N ASN A 866 -35.50 -14.89 9.91
CA ASN A 866 -35.07 -16.30 9.91
C ASN A 866 -33.94 -16.64 10.92
N ALA A 867 -33.63 -15.79 11.90
CA ALA A 867 -32.68 -16.08 12.97
C ALA A 867 -33.22 -15.75 14.36
N ASN A 868 -32.87 -16.59 15.35
CA ASN A 868 -32.93 -16.26 16.75
C ASN A 868 -31.52 -16.17 17.29
N VAL A 869 -31.16 -15.07 17.95
CA VAL A 869 -29.84 -14.85 18.50
C VAL A 869 -29.86 -14.83 20.02
N GLN A 870 -28.70 -15.14 20.61
CA GLN A 870 -28.51 -15.00 22.05
C GLN A 870 -28.54 -13.52 22.43
N SER A 871 -28.89 -13.23 23.69
CA SER A 871 -28.98 -11.84 24.14
C SER A 871 -27.63 -11.15 24.32
N GLN A 872 -26.55 -11.89 24.35
CA GLN A 872 -25.19 -11.37 24.47
C GLN A 872 -24.45 -11.47 23.12
N ALA A 873 -23.76 -10.38 22.75
CA ALA A 873 -22.88 -10.34 21.59
C ALA A 873 -21.45 -9.94 21.99
N ILE A 874 -20.47 -10.37 21.18
CA ILE A 874 -19.09 -9.88 21.23
C ILE A 874 -18.99 -8.68 20.28
N ILE A 875 -18.40 -7.60 20.78
CA ILE A 875 -18.18 -6.37 20.04
C ILE A 875 -16.69 -6.15 19.87
N ASN A 876 -16.23 -5.99 18.65
CA ASN A 876 -14.90 -5.43 18.36
C ASN A 876 -15.11 -4.04 17.77
N GLN A 877 -14.37 -3.04 18.29
CA GLN A 877 -14.60 -1.65 17.93
C GLN A 877 -13.31 -0.83 17.86
N VAL A 878 -13.22 0.05 16.85
CA VAL A 878 -12.28 1.17 16.78
C VAL A 878 -13.10 2.44 16.72
N ALA A 879 -12.89 3.39 17.62
CA ALA A 879 -13.64 4.64 17.66
C ALA A 879 -12.76 5.80 18.12
N GLY A 880 -13.01 7.00 17.59
CA GLY A 880 -12.29 8.21 17.98
C GLY A 880 -13.21 9.42 18.10
N ASP A 881 -12.65 10.54 18.49
CA ASP A 881 -13.35 11.81 18.69
C ASP A 881 -13.06 12.86 17.61
N SER A 882 -12.11 12.55 16.71
CA SER A 882 -11.70 13.43 15.62
C SER A 882 -11.18 12.62 14.42
N LEU A 883 -11.58 13.00 13.23
CA LEU A 883 -11.03 12.44 11.99
C LEU A 883 -9.50 12.65 11.84
N ALA A 884 -8.92 13.57 12.59
CA ALA A 884 -7.49 13.85 12.62
C ALA A 884 -6.74 13.04 13.70
N ASN A 885 -7.39 12.16 14.46
CA ASN A 885 -6.68 11.25 15.36
C ASN A 885 -5.67 10.43 14.56
N ASP A 886 -4.49 10.22 15.13
CA ASP A 886 -3.40 9.44 14.55
C ASP A 886 -2.61 8.78 15.68
N ASN A 887 -2.20 7.55 15.49
CA ASN A 887 -1.28 6.86 16.39
C ASN A 887 0.15 7.25 16.02
N VAL A 888 0.89 7.81 16.96
CA VAL A 888 2.26 8.29 16.72
C VAL A 888 3.23 7.59 17.67
N LEU A 889 4.20 6.85 17.12
CA LEU A 889 5.20 6.14 17.91
C LEU A 889 5.96 7.14 18.82
N GLY A 890 6.11 6.79 20.11
CA GLY A 890 6.72 7.66 21.11
C GLY A 890 5.81 8.73 21.71
N ALA A 891 4.55 8.85 21.28
CA ALA A 891 3.52 9.65 21.95
C ALA A 891 2.97 8.91 23.18
N ASP A 892 2.08 9.58 23.94
CA ASP A 892 1.40 8.94 25.08
C ASP A 892 0.45 7.85 24.57
N GLU A 893 0.76 6.59 24.85
CA GLU A 893 -0.03 5.42 24.41
C GLU A 893 -1.51 5.50 24.83
N SER A 894 -1.84 6.22 25.89
CA SER A 894 -3.23 6.43 26.30
C SER A 894 -4.06 7.25 25.31
N THR A 895 -3.42 7.89 24.33
CA THR A 895 -4.05 8.65 23.24
C THR A 895 -4.20 7.82 21.97
N HIS A 896 -3.59 6.64 21.90
CA HIS A 896 -3.68 5.78 20.73
C HIS A 896 -5.05 5.12 20.63
N LEU A 897 -5.60 5.11 19.43
CA LEU A 897 -6.83 4.38 19.12
C LEU A 897 -6.46 2.94 18.76
N THR A 898 -7.03 2.00 19.49
CA THR A 898 -6.82 0.56 19.28
C THR A 898 -8.15 -0.15 19.09
N MET A 899 -8.12 -1.40 18.67
CA MET A 899 -9.31 -2.25 18.64
C MET A 899 -9.64 -2.70 20.07
N GLU A 900 -10.81 -2.30 20.56
CA GLU A 900 -11.35 -2.76 21.84
C GLU A 900 -12.27 -3.96 21.61
N GLU A 901 -12.19 -4.98 22.48
CA GLU A 901 -13.12 -6.11 22.53
C GLU A 901 -13.90 -6.08 23.84
N PHE A 902 -15.22 -6.15 23.76
CA PHE A 902 -16.10 -6.21 24.92
C PHE A 902 -17.42 -6.95 24.59
N THR A 903 -18.23 -7.24 25.62
CA THR A 903 -19.54 -7.87 25.42
C THR A 903 -20.67 -6.93 25.81
N LEU A 904 -21.77 -7.00 25.07
CA LEU A 904 -23.01 -6.30 25.39
C LEU A 904 -24.18 -7.27 25.47
N ASP A 905 -25.13 -6.97 26.35
CA ASP A 905 -26.38 -7.71 26.52
C ASP A 905 -27.57 -6.92 25.92
N GLY A 906 -28.69 -7.60 25.62
CA GLY A 906 -29.93 -7.00 25.19
C GLY A 906 -30.26 -7.22 23.70
N PHE A 907 -29.46 -8.04 23.01
CA PHE A 907 -29.70 -8.41 21.61
C PHE A 907 -30.86 -9.41 21.49
N SER A 908 -31.52 -9.37 20.36
CA SER A 908 -32.61 -10.26 19.94
C SER A 908 -32.68 -10.22 18.40
N SER A 909 -33.65 -10.90 17.79
CA SER A 909 -33.86 -10.79 16.32
C SER A 909 -34.28 -9.40 15.85
N GLU A 910 -34.72 -8.53 16.78
CA GLU A 910 -35.06 -7.14 16.49
C GLU A 910 -34.49 -6.25 17.62
N PHE A 911 -33.59 -5.31 17.31
CA PHE A 911 -32.95 -4.42 18.28
C PHE A 911 -32.51 -3.10 17.65
N ASN A 912 -32.30 -2.08 18.50
CA ASN A 912 -31.59 -0.88 18.13
C ASN A 912 -30.17 -0.96 18.72
N TYR A 913 -29.15 -0.62 17.92
CA TYR A 913 -27.77 -0.44 18.38
C TYR A 913 -27.30 0.97 18.08
N THR A 914 -26.75 1.65 19.08
CA THR A 914 -26.19 3.01 18.91
C THR A 914 -24.67 2.94 18.79
N MET A 915 -24.16 3.21 17.60
CA MET A 915 -22.74 3.31 17.28
C MET A 915 -22.15 4.60 17.85
N PRO A 916 -20.89 4.63 18.30
CA PRO A 916 -20.15 5.88 18.52
C PRO A 916 -20.02 6.73 17.25
N ALA A 917 -19.72 8.02 17.42
CA ALA A 917 -19.19 8.85 16.34
C ALA A 917 -17.88 8.24 15.83
N TYR A 918 -17.58 8.46 14.54
CA TYR A 918 -16.31 8.07 13.91
C TYR A 918 -15.84 6.68 14.34
N SER A 919 -16.61 5.64 14.03
CA SER A 919 -16.36 4.28 14.53
C SER A 919 -16.51 3.19 13.48
N VAL A 920 -15.73 2.14 13.66
CA VAL A 920 -15.91 0.84 13.02
C VAL A 920 -16.28 -0.15 14.10
N THR A 921 -17.39 -0.88 13.92
CA THR A 921 -17.90 -1.83 14.91
C THR A 921 -18.25 -3.15 14.25
N SER A 922 -17.70 -4.25 14.75
CA SER A 922 -18.15 -5.61 14.43
C SER A 922 -19.00 -6.14 15.58
N ILE A 923 -20.19 -6.62 15.30
CA ILE A 923 -21.13 -7.24 16.24
C ILE A 923 -21.23 -8.72 15.85
N ARG A 924 -20.74 -9.62 16.70
CA ARG A 924 -20.86 -11.06 16.52
C ARG A 924 -21.98 -11.60 17.39
N LEU A 925 -23.03 -12.10 16.76
CA LEU A 925 -24.25 -12.62 17.34
C LEU A 925 -24.27 -14.14 17.22
N LYS A 926 -24.28 -14.86 18.34
CA LYS A 926 -24.45 -16.30 18.34
C LYS A 926 -25.92 -16.67 18.08
N VAL A 927 -26.14 -17.55 17.13
CA VAL A 927 -27.49 -18.09 16.87
C VAL A 927 -27.88 -18.99 18.03
N ALA A 928 -29.10 -18.82 18.55
CA ALA A 928 -29.66 -19.68 19.59
C ALA A 928 -30.11 -21.02 18.99
N GLU A 929 -29.76 -22.14 19.66
CA GLU A 929 -30.18 -23.48 19.26
C GLU A 929 -31.71 -23.66 19.20
#